data_6170d2c5161b4e3dcc21740d1599a7dc
#
_entry.id   6170d2c5161b4e3dcc21740d1599a7dc
#
_cell.length_a   1.000
_cell.length_b   1.000
_cell.length_c   1.000
_cell.angle_alpha   90.00
_cell.angle_beta   90.00
_cell.angle_gamma   90.00
#
_symmetry.space_group_name_H-M   'P 1'
#
loop_
_entity.id
_entity.type
_entity.pdbx_description
1 polymer ?
#
loop_
_entity_poly.entity_id
_entity_poly.type
_entity_poly.pdbx_seq_one_letter_code
_entity_poly.pdbx_strand_id
1 'polypeptide(L)'
;MKTLAAAGILAMAALTSSTLPLHAQAAFVNTLMPQPAHLTTAAGSLPWTDSITVGVPRFHDQRLDDAIARTLEQIERKTGVHRQRSISTSGDSTLVIDVDGAGEAIQSLDENESYTLTATPSKVTIHAATVVGAMRGLTTLLQLVQTDGHTFFVPAVSIDDSPRFRWRGLMIDVGRHFEPVDVIKRNLDAMAAVKLNVFHWHLTEDQGFRIESKLFPKLAGEGSDGLYYTQDQAREIVAYARARGIRVVPEFDMPGHTRAWLVGHPELSSDPGPYTIRREFGVEEVAMDPTKESTYQLLDAFFGEMATIFPDPYLHLGGDETPGTQWKNSPHVVEFMHEHNFKTTEELQTYFSQRVLELAKKHGKHMVGWDEILNPALPTDAIIHSWRGAQSLYDAAQRGYQGILSQPYYLDGMKSAEEHYLADPLPASANLTPAQRQLVLGGEVCMWGEHVNQLSIDSRIWPRTAAVAERFWSPESVTDVDDMYRRLAVESLRIEALGLTQITHEGAALRELAGTEEISALRTFSSALQPVPFGERYRGQHTDQLTPLDNLVDAIRPDPPSRHQVAMLVRDLLKSPKTNTAARPQLKSIFQAWADCVPAVEAQMNRSPLLAEARPRAQQLAGLARTGQQALDYLSGAKKAPAGWKQAKLAEIEEARKPQVLVRFTFLDPLHDLVNAVQ
;
A
#
# COMPACT_ATOMS: atom_id res chain seq x y z
N MET A 1 17.81 -57.85 81.06
CA MET A 1 18.78 -56.77 81.32
C MET A 1 18.67 -55.72 80.20
N LYS A 2 18.42 -54.53 80.69
CA LYS A 2 18.51 -53.23 80.01
C LYS A 2 17.44 -52.87 78.98
N THR A 3 16.52 -52.11 79.49
CA THR A 3 15.57 -51.18 78.89
C THR A 3 16.24 -50.10 78.03
N LEU A 4 15.62 -49.76 76.95
CA LEU A 4 15.82 -48.48 76.24
C LEU A 4 14.47 -47.91 75.79
N ALA A 5 14.20 -46.71 76.29
CA ALA A 5 12.98 -45.94 76.00
C ALA A 5 13.04 -45.30 74.62
N ALA A 6 11.91 -45.33 73.93
CA ALA A 6 11.71 -44.58 72.69
C ALA A 6 11.02 -43.25 72.99
N ALA A 7 11.69 -42.14 72.70
CA ALA A 7 11.10 -40.80 72.67
C ALA A 7 10.52 -40.47 71.30
N GLY A 8 9.21 -40.20 71.28
CA GLY A 8 8.53 -39.74 70.10
C GLY A 8 8.77 -38.27 69.86
N ILE A 9 9.20 -37.91 68.60
CA ILE A 9 9.26 -36.54 68.11
C ILE A 9 8.06 -36.34 67.17
N LEU A 10 7.10 -35.52 67.59
CA LEU A 10 6.03 -34.99 66.74
C LEU A 10 6.68 -33.92 65.82
N ALA A 11 6.79 -34.21 64.55
CA ALA A 11 7.14 -33.19 63.54
C ALA A 11 5.83 -32.51 63.05
N MET A 12 5.64 -31.25 63.46
CA MET A 12 4.61 -30.34 62.89
C MET A 12 5.07 -29.95 61.48
N ALA A 13 4.39 -30.46 60.44
CA ALA A 13 4.57 -29.99 59.07
C ALA A 13 3.87 -28.63 58.94
N ALA A 14 4.65 -27.55 58.86
CA ALA A 14 4.18 -26.23 58.44
C ALA A 14 3.92 -26.29 56.94
N LEU A 15 2.66 -26.25 56.53
CA LEU A 15 2.23 -25.99 55.19
C LEU A 15 2.57 -24.52 54.84
N THR A 16 3.73 -24.28 54.26
CA THR A 16 4.03 -23.01 53.59
C THR A 16 3.20 -22.99 52.28
N SER A 17 2.08 -22.26 52.31
CA SER A 17 1.39 -21.86 51.10
C SER A 17 2.37 -21.00 50.27
N SER A 18 3.02 -21.60 49.29
CA SER A 18 3.72 -20.86 48.24
C SER A 18 2.67 -20.11 47.40
N THR A 19 2.41 -18.86 47.77
CA THR A 19 1.75 -17.93 46.85
C THR A 19 2.65 -17.81 45.63
N LEU A 20 2.27 -18.48 44.54
CA LEU A 20 2.84 -18.22 43.22
C LEU A 20 2.72 -16.71 42.98
N PRO A 21 3.80 -16.03 42.54
CA PRO A 21 3.69 -14.63 42.22
C PRO A 21 2.59 -14.45 41.16
N LEU A 22 1.58 -13.61 41.47
CA LEU A 22 0.68 -13.10 40.45
C LEU A 22 1.60 -12.51 39.36
N HIS A 23 1.70 -13.16 38.22
CA HIS A 23 2.35 -12.58 37.03
C HIS A 23 1.62 -11.27 36.78
N ALA A 24 2.36 -10.17 36.84
CA ALA A 24 1.83 -8.88 36.43
C ALA A 24 1.36 -9.05 34.99
N GLN A 25 0.04 -8.95 34.80
CA GLN A 25 -0.58 -9.11 33.51
C GLN A 25 0.07 -8.13 32.52
N ALA A 26 0.59 -8.61 31.41
CA ALA A 26 1.22 -7.75 30.42
C ALA A 26 0.23 -6.64 30.01
N ALA A 27 0.67 -5.40 30.08
CA ALA A 27 -0.15 -4.28 29.68
C ALA A 27 -0.47 -4.39 28.16
N PHE A 28 -1.71 -4.12 27.78
CA PHE A 28 -2.08 -4.06 26.36
C PHE A 28 -1.21 -3.05 25.62
N VAL A 29 -0.56 -3.49 24.58
CA VAL A 29 0.17 -2.64 23.64
C VAL A 29 -0.68 -2.48 22.38
N ASN A 30 -1.20 -1.29 22.13
CA ASN A 30 -1.97 -1.05 20.92
C ASN A 30 -1.08 -1.15 19.67
N THR A 31 -1.26 -2.21 18.89
CA THR A 31 -0.60 -2.44 17.59
C THR A 31 -1.60 -2.55 16.45
N LEU A 32 -2.84 -2.08 16.67
CA LEU A 32 -3.88 -2.10 15.65
C LEU A 32 -3.54 -1.12 14.51
N MET A 33 -3.68 -1.58 13.29
CA MET A 33 -3.50 -0.78 12.09
C MET A 33 -4.43 -1.30 10.97
N PRO A 34 -5.42 -0.50 10.56
CA PRO A 34 -5.77 0.84 11.01
C PRO A 34 -6.25 0.91 12.46
N GLN A 35 -6.05 2.06 13.12
CA GLN A 35 -6.64 2.30 14.44
C GLN A 35 -8.16 2.39 14.34
N PRO A 36 -8.91 1.73 15.25
CA PRO A 36 -10.37 1.83 15.27
C PRO A 36 -10.84 3.22 15.70
N ALA A 37 -12.07 3.57 15.32
CA ALA A 37 -12.68 4.85 15.67
C ALA A 37 -12.78 5.05 17.18
N HIS A 38 -13.16 4.02 17.92
CA HIS A 38 -13.24 4.03 19.37
C HIS A 38 -12.63 2.74 19.94
N LEU A 39 -11.73 2.89 20.90
CA LEU A 39 -11.09 1.80 21.64
C LEU A 39 -11.03 2.14 23.12
N THR A 40 -11.59 1.30 23.95
CA THR A 40 -11.41 1.35 25.40
C THR A 40 -10.81 0.03 25.90
N THR A 41 -9.96 0.13 26.92
CA THR A 41 -9.29 -1.04 27.55
C THR A 41 -9.92 -1.33 28.90
N ALA A 42 -9.99 -2.61 29.27
CA ALA A 42 -10.41 -3.05 30.59
C ALA A 42 -9.34 -3.98 31.20
N ALA A 43 -9.50 -4.28 32.49
CA ALA A 43 -8.59 -5.21 33.15
C ALA A 43 -8.88 -6.65 32.73
N GLY A 44 -7.83 -7.44 32.55
CA GLY A 44 -7.91 -8.86 32.21
C GLY A 44 -7.65 -9.14 30.74
N SER A 45 -7.61 -10.42 30.40
CA SER A 45 -7.42 -10.93 29.05
C SER A 45 -8.02 -12.32 28.93
N LEU A 46 -8.44 -12.70 27.74
CA LEU A 46 -8.85 -14.07 27.41
C LEU A 46 -7.63 -14.86 26.96
N PRO A 47 -7.20 -15.92 27.66
CA PRO A 47 -6.15 -16.81 27.17
C PRO A 47 -6.56 -17.48 25.86
N TRP A 48 -5.65 -17.46 24.87
CA TRP A 48 -5.90 -18.13 23.58
C TRP A 48 -5.38 -19.57 23.65
N THR A 49 -6.30 -20.51 23.80
CA THR A 49 -6.00 -21.94 23.99
C THR A 49 -6.78 -22.81 23.00
N ASP A 50 -6.51 -24.11 23.01
CA ASP A 50 -7.25 -25.13 22.22
C ASP A 50 -8.74 -25.25 22.60
N SER A 51 -9.10 -24.76 23.79
CA SER A 51 -10.49 -24.77 24.29
C SER A 51 -11.37 -23.66 23.72
N ILE A 52 -10.85 -22.75 22.89
CA ILE A 52 -11.63 -21.70 22.25
C ILE A 52 -12.69 -22.33 21.32
N THR A 53 -13.96 -22.09 21.62
CA THR A 53 -15.10 -22.50 20.79
C THR A 53 -15.60 -21.32 19.96
N VAL A 54 -16.14 -21.59 18.77
CA VAL A 54 -16.66 -20.57 17.85
C VAL A 54 -18.15 -20.76 17.63
N GLY A 55 -18.91 -19.67 17.72
CA GLY A 55 -20.34 -19.67 17.49
C GLY A 55 -20.78 -18.54 16.54
N VAL A 56 -21.71 -18.87 15.64
CA VAL A 56 -22.39 -17.95 14.73
C VAL A 56 -23.88 -18.11 14.95
N PRO A 57 -24.51 -17.37 15.91
CA PRO A 57 -25.84 -17.66 16.39
C PRO A 57 -26.97 -17.20 15.47
N ARG A 58 -26.75 -16.19 14.61
CA ARG A 58 -27.80 -15.61 13.76
C ARG A 58 -27.61 -15.96 12.30
N PHE A 59 -27.01 -15.06 11.54
CA PHE A 59 -26.79 -15.23 10.11
C PHE A 59 -25.42 -15.81 9.83
N HIS A 60 -25.34 -16.79 8.92
CA HIS A 60 -24.07 -17.22 8.33
C HIS A 60 -24.29 -17.64 6.86
N ASP A 61 -23.27 -17.48 6.07
CA ASP A 61 -23.14 -17.97 4.71
C ASP A 61 -21.71 -18.49 4.46
N GLN A 62 -21.48 -19.09 3.32
CA GLN A 62 -20.16 -19.64 2.97
C GLN A 62 -19.04 -18.59 3.03
N ARG A 63 -19.33 -17.33 2.67
CA ARG A 63 -18.35 -16.24 2.68
C ARG A 63 -17.89 -15.91 4.10
N LEU A 64 -18.82 -15.89 5.07
CA LEU A 64 -18.51 -15.69 6.48
C LEU A 64 -17.74 -16.88 7.05
N ASP A 65 -18.17 -18.10 6.75
CA ASP A 65 -17.52 -19.33 7.23
C ASP A 65 -16.07 -19.40 6.73
N ASP A 66 -15.83 -19.08 5.45
CA ASP A 66 -14.49 -19.00 4.87
C ASP A 66 -13.64 -17.90 5.51
N ALA A 67 -14.22 -16.73 5.83
CA ALA A 67 -13.51 -15.64 6.51
C ALA A 67 -13.10 -16.03 7.94
N ILE A 68 -13.99 -16.69 8.68
CA ILE A 68 -13.72 -17.24 10.01
C ILE A 68 -12.59 -18.27 9.91
N ALA A 69 -12.69 -19.21 8.97
CA ALA A 69 -11.71 -20.28 8.79
C ALA A 69 -10.31 -19.69 8.49
N ARG A 70 -10.21 -18.73 7.57
CA ARG A 70 -8.96 -18.03 7.25
C ARG A 70 -8.36 -17.31 8.45
N THR A 71 -9.18 -16.58 9.21
CA THR A 71 -8.73 -15.85 10.41
C THR A 71 -8.16 -16.79 11.45
N LEU A 72 -8.87 -17.88 11.72
CA LEU A 72 -8.45 -18.86 12.72
C LEU A 72 -7.21 -19.64 12.28
N GLU A 73 -7.06 -19.93 11.00
CA GLU A 73 -5.83 -20.51 10.45
C GLU A 73 -4.63 -19.56 10.62
N GLN A 74 -4.81 -18.26 10.39
CA GLN A 74 -3.76 -17.28 10.62
C GLN A 74 -3.38 -17.17 12.10
N ILE A 75 -4.37 -17.22 13.02
CA ILE A 75 -4.10 -17.24 14.46
C ILE A 75 -3.37 -18.53 14.85
N GLU A 76 -3.79 -19.68 14.31
CA GLU A 76 -3.13 -20.97 14.52
C GLU A 76 -1.67 -20.94 14.08
N ARG A 77 -1.38 -20.44 12.88
CA ARG A 77 0.01 -20.25 12.40
C ARG A 77 0.82 -19.33 13.31
N LYS A 78 0.22 -18.25 13.81
CA LYS A 78 0.85 -17.28 14.70
C LYS A 78 1.16 -17.84 16.08
N THR A 79 0.27 -18.69 16.63
CA THR A 79 0.30 -19.12 18.02
C THR A 79 0.77 -20.56 18.22
N GLY A 80 0.70 -21.39 17.18
CA GLY A 80 0.89 -22.85 17.29
C GLY A 80 -0.25 -23.57 18.03
N VAL A 81 -1.33 -22.88 18.39
CA VAL A 81 -2.45 -23.45 19.13
C VAL A 81 -3.45 -24.05 18.17
N HIS A 82 -3.49 -25.37 18.09
CA HIS A 82 -4.49 -26.12 17.31
C HIS A 82 -5.80 -26.21 18.06
N ARG A 83 -6.91 -25.91 17.41
CA ARG A 83 -8.24 -26.03 17.97
C ARG A 83 -9.18 -26.83 17.06
N GLN A 84 -10.31 -27.26 17.61
CA GLN A 84 -11.35 -27.86 16.79
C GLN A 84 -11.95 -26.83 15.81
N ARG A 85 -12.07 -27.16 14.55
CA ARG A 85 -12.54 -26.27 13.48
C ARG A 85 -14.07 -26.21 13.33
N SER A 86 -14.83 -26.79 14.28
CA SER A 86 -16.28 -26.73 14.25
C SER A 86 -16.80 -25.35 14.60
N ILE A 87 -17.72 -24.84 13.78
CA ILE A 87 -18.51 -23.63 14.04
C ILE A 87 -19.89 -24.12 14.54
N SER A 88 -20.33 -23.58 15.68
CA SER A 88 -21.64 -23.88 16.26
C SER A 88 -22.61 -22.73 16.00
N THR A 89 -23.90 -22.97 16.19
CA THR A 89 -24.94 -21.93 16.23
C THR A 89 -25.16 -21.38 17.64
N SER A 90 -24.29 -21.71 18.62
CA SER A 90 -24.43 -21.29 20.00
C SER A 90 -23.90 -19.89 20.24
N GLY A 91 -24.71 -19.04 20.86
CA GLY A 91 -24.27 -17.76 21.40
C GLY A 91 -23.42 -17.87 22.68
N ASP A 92 -23.26 -19.06 23.27
CA ASP A 92 -22.47 -19.29 24.48
C ASP A 92 -21.03 -19.69 24.22
N SER A 93 -20.60 -19.69 22.91
CA SER A 93 -19.22 -19.94 22.53
C SER A 93 -18.26 -18.87 23.04
N THR A 94 -16.99 -19.24 23.22
CA THR A 94 -15.92 -18.31 23.67
C THR A 94 -15.66 -17.17 22.68
N LEU A 95 -15.69 -17.48 21.39
CA LEU A 95 -15.67 -16.51 20.29
C LEU A 95 -17.04 -16.55 19.60
N VAL A 96 -17.76 -15.43 19.62
CA VAL A 96 -19.05 -15.28 18.95
C VAL A 96 -18.94 -14.26 17.82
N ILE A 97 -19.36 -14.66 16.63
CA ILE A 97 -19.48 -13.78 15.46
C ILE A 97 -20.98 -13.64 15.17
N ASP A 98 -21.52 -12.50 15.52
CA ASP A 98 -22.95 -12.21 15.49
C ASP A 98 -23.28 -11.24 14.35
N VAL A 99 -23.87 -11.73 13.27
CA VAL A 99 -24.11 -11.00 12.04
C VAL A 99 -25.61 -10.90 11.78
N ASP A 100 -26.10 -9.70 11.40
CA ASP A 100 -27.53 -9.49 11.13
C ASP A 100 -27.97 -10.04 9.76
N GLY A 101 -27.10 -9.96 8.74
CA GLY A 101 -27.43 -10.42 7.39
C GLY A 101 -26.24 -10.46 6.44
N ALA A 102 -26.51 -10.87 5.20
CA ALA A 102 -25.48 -11.04 4.16
C ALA A 102 -24.76 -9.74 3.76
N GLY A 103 -25.44 -8.59 3.87
CA GLY A 103 -25.08 -7.37 3.13
C GLY A 103 -25.54 -7.46 1.68
N GLU A 104 -24.98 -6.63 0.81
CA GLU A 104 -25.34 -6.58 -0.59
C GLU A 104 -24.80 -7.78 -1.38
N ALA A 105 -25.59 -8.28 -2.36
CA ALA A 105 -25.16 -9.37 -3.23
C ALA A 105 -23.95 -8.99 -4.08
N ILE A 106 -23.92 -7.74 -4.58
CA ILE A 106 -22.77 -7.08 -5.18
C ILE A 106 -22.44 -5.93 -4.26
N GLN A 107 -21.28 -5.98 -3.60
CA GLN A 107 -20.84 -4.95 -2.67
C GLN A 107 -20.80 -3.58 -3.37
N SER A 108 -21.36 -2.56 -2.73
CA SER A 108 -21.39 -1.18 -3.22
C SER A 108 -20.56 -0.24 -2.33
N LEU A 109 -20.57 1.05 -2.66
CA LEU A 109 -19.98 2.08 -1.81
C LEU A 109 -20.73 2.26 -0.47
N ASP A 110 -21.99 1.86 -0.40
CA ASP A 110 -22.85 2.02 0.75
C ASP A 110 -22.93 0.74 1.62
N GLU A 111 -22.13 -0.29 1.30
CA GLU A 111 -21.98 -1.48 2.13
C GLU A 111 -21.61 -1.11 3.57
N ASN A 112 -22.35 -1.61 4.54
CA ASN A 112 -22.08 -1.34 5.94
C ASN A 112 -20.87 -2.17 6.42
N GLU A 113 -19.71 -1.52 6.57
CA GLU A 113 -18.47 -2.14 7.04
C GLU A 113 -18.23 -1.95 8.55
N SER A 114 -19.18 -1.35 9.29
CA SER A 114 -19.06 -1.13 10.72
C SER A 114 -19.18 -2.42 11.52
N TYR A 115 -18.52 -2.45 12.67
CA TYR A 115 -18.61 -3.56 13.64
C TYR A 115 -18.34 -3.08 15.06
N THR A 116 -18.81 -3.85 16.03
CA THR A 116 -18.35 -3.77 17.42
C THR A 116 -17.58 -5.03 17.78
N LEU A 117 -16.54 -4.91 18.59
CA LEU A 117 -15.79 -6.03 19.16
C LEU A 117 -15.64 -5.82 20.66
N THR A 118 -16.18 -6.75 21.44
CA THR A 118 -16.01 -6.75 22.90
C THR A 118 -15.24 -8.01 23.30
N ALA A 119 -14.10 -7.83 23.95
CA ALA A 119 -13.31 -8.90 24.54
C ALA A 119 -13.30 -8.75 26.07
N THR A 120 -13.64 -9.84 26.75
CA THR A 120 -13.61 -9.99 28.21
C THR A 120 -12.68 -11.14 28.57
N PRO A 121 -12.33 -11.38 29.84
CA PRO A 121 -11.53 -12.54 30.22
C PRO A 121 -12.14 -13.92 29.90
N SER A 122 -13.42 -13.98 29.53
CA SER A 122 -14.12 -15.25 29.26
C SER A 122 -14.69 -15.35 27.85
N LYS A 123 -14.80 -14.25 27.10
CA LYS A 123 -15.51 -14.24 25.82
C LYS A 123 -15.07 -13.09 24.92
N VAL A 124 -15.03 -13.37 23.61
CA VAL A 124 -14.95 -12.34 22.56
C VAL A 124 -16.23 -12.37 21.75
N THR A 125 -16.83 -11.21 21.53
CA THR A 125 -18.00 -11.05 20.65
C THR A 125 -17.69 -10.02 19.58
N ILE A 126 -17.89 -10.38 18.32
CA ILE A 126 -17.91 -9.47 17.18
C ILE A 126 -19.36 -9.38 16.72
N HIS A 127 -19.89 -8.16 16.63
CA HIS A 127 -21.21 -7.92 16.06
C HIS A 127 -21.11 -6.97 14.87
N ALA A 128 -21.81 -7.29 13.78
CA ALA A 128 -21.86 -6.51 12.56
C ALA A 128 -23.21 -6.65 11.85
N ALA A 129 -23.63 -5.60 11.16
CA ALA A 129 -24.84 -5.64 10.35
C ALA A 129 -24.69 -6.54 9.10
N THR A 130 -23.46 -6.66 8.58
CA THR A 130 -23.17 -7.39 7.33
C THR A 130 -22.00 -8.35 7.50
N VAL A 131 -21.87 -9.30 6.57
CA VAL A 131 -20.71 -10.20 6.49
C VAL A 131 -19.41 -9.42 6.29
N VAL A 132 -19.43 -8.32 5.51
CA VAL A 132 -18.22 -7.49 5.30
C VAL A 132 -17.80 -6.80 6.59
N GLY A 133 -18.73 -6.25 7.36
CA GLY A 133 -18.45 -5.69 8.68
C GLY A 133 -17.84 -6.72 9.63
N ALA A 134 -18.36 -7.96 9.64
CA ALA A 134 -17.80 -9.05 10.42
C ALA A 134 -16.36 -9.40 9.99
N MET A 135 -16.05 -9.39 8.69
CA MET A 135 -14.68 -9.57 8.18
C MET A 135 -13.73 -8.50 8.72
N ARG A 136 -14.17 -7.21 8.80
CA ARG A 136 -13.36 -6.14 9.40
C ARG A 136 -13.11 -6.38 10.90
N GLY A 137 -14.12 -6.87 11.62
CA GLY A 137 -14.00 -7.27 13.02
C GLY A 137 -13.05 -8.46 13.22
N LEU A 138 -13.10 -9.47 12.36
CA LEU A 138 -12.19 -10.62 12.35
C LEU A 138 -10.73 -10.19 12.09
N THR A 139 -10.50 -9.25 11.16
CA THR A 139 -9.18 -8.65 10.93
C THR A 139 -8.64 -8.00 12.22
N THR A 140 -9.48 -7.25 12.94
CA THR A 140 -9.10 -6.63 14.21
C THR A 140 -8.84 -7.67 15.30
N LEU A 141 -9.64 -8.74 15.39
CA LEU A 141 -9.39 -9.84 16.33
C LEU A 141 -8.01 -10.47 16.10
N LEU A 142 -7.64 -10.76 14.85
CA LEU A 142 -6.31 -11.31 14.50
C LEU A 142 -5.17 -10.41 15.00
N GLN A 143 -5.33 -9.09 14.87
CA GLN A 143 -4.35 -8.12 15.35
C GLN A 143 -4.30 -8.02 16.88
N LEU A 144 -5.43 -8.26 17.59
CA LEU A 144 -5.52 -8.24 19.05
C LEU A 144 -4.86 -9.45 19.71
N VAL A 145 -4.69 -10.57 19.03
CA VAL A 145 -3.98 -11.73 19.59
C VAL A 145 -2.51 -11.35 19.86
N GLN A 146 -2.13 -11.30 21.13
CA GLN A 146 -0.80 -10.87 21.62
C GLN A 146 -0.17 -11.97 22.48
N THR A 147 1.09 -11.78 22.87
CA THR A 147 1.83 -12.66 23.78
C THR A 147 2.54 -11.86 24.86
N ASP A 148 2.67 -12.43 26.03
CA ASP A 148 3.51 -11.97 27.13
C ASP A 148 4.88 -12.68 27.15
N GLY A 149 5.18 -13.46 26.10
CA GLY A 149 6.38 -14.31 26.03
C GLY A 149 6.18 -15.72 26.59
N HIS A 150 5.05 -16.00 27.24
CA HIS A 150 4.72 -17.32 27.83
C HIS A 150 3.43 -17.89 27.25
N THR A 151 2.42 -17.04 27.06
CA THR A 151 1.11 -17.42 26.58
C THR A 151 0.62 -16.45 25.50
N PHE A 152 -0.37 -16.89 24.72
CA PHE A 152 -1.10 -16.01 23.82
C PHE A 152 -2.46 -15.64 24.44
N PHE A 153 -2.89 -14.42 24.20
CA PHE A 153 -4.13 -13.90 24.78
C PHE A 153 -4.75 -12.81 23.90
N VAL A 154 -6.03 -12.55 24.11
CA VAL A 154 -6.74 -11.36 23.61
C VAL A 154 -6.98 -10.44 24.81
N PRO A 155 -6.49 -9.18 24.81
CA PRO A 155 -6.69 -8.23 25.89
C PRO A 155 -8.17 -7.88 26.04
N ALA A 156 -8.62 -7.57 27.25
CA ALA A 156 -9.99 -7.08 27.47
C ALA A 156 -10.13 -5.66 26.91
N VAL A 157 -10.96 -5.54 25.87
CA VAL A 157 -11.19 -4.29 25.14
C VAL A 157 -12.64 -4.18 24.68
N SER A 158 -13.09 -2.95 24.46
CA SER A 158 -14.31 -2.65 23.72
C SER A 158 -13.96 -1.72 22.55
N ILE A 159 -14.37 -2.12 21.37
CA ILE A 159 -14.12 -1.44 20.11
C ILE A 159 -15.47 -1.18 19.43
N ASP A 160 -15.67 0.08 18.96
CA ASP A 160 -16.73 0.46 18.04
C ASP A 160 -16.04 1.13 16.84
N ASP A 161 -16.19 0.55 15.65
CA ASP A 161 -15.36 0.90 14.51
C ASP A 161 -16.14 0.95 13.19
N SER A 162 -15.78 1.91 12.38
CA SER A 162 -16.33 2.11 11.04
C SER A 162 -15.35 2.90 10.17
N PRO A 163 -15.38 2.74 8.85
CA PRO A 163 -14.49 3.49 7.97
C PRO A 163 -14.88 4.97 7.91
N ARG A 164 -13.88 5.85 7.86
CA ARG A 164 -14.05 7.28 7.61
C ARG A 164 -14.47 7.57 6.16
N PHE A 165 -13.90 6.82 5.20
CA PHE A 165 -14.18 6.96 3.77
C PHE A 165 -14.76 5.69 3.18
N ARG A 166 -15.70 5.86 2.24
CA ARG A 166 -16.37 4.76 1.51
C ARG A 166 -15.49 4.13 0.44
N TRP A 167 -14.58 4.90 -0.19
CA TRP A 167 -13.60 4.44 -1.17
C TRP A 167 -12.20 4.43 -0.54
N ARG A 168 -11.60 3.26 -0.45
CA ARG A 168 -10.27 3.04 0.09
C ARG A 168 -9.55 2.07 -0.85
N GLY A 169 -8.95 2.65 -1.92
CA GLY A 169 -8.46 1.91 -3.07
C GLY A 169 -6.96 1.61 -3.03
N LEU A 170 -6.60 0.55 -3.76
CA LEU A 170 -5.26 0.29 -4.28
C LEU A 170 -5.40 -0.02 -5.77
N MET A 171 -4.75 0.79 -6.61
CA MET A 171 -4.58 0.55 -8.03
C MET A 171 -3.25 -0.19 -8.26
N ILE A 172 -3.28 -1.20 -9.13
CA ILE A 172 -2.08 -1.86 -9.67
C ILE A 172 -2.13 -1.79 -11.19
N ASP A 173 -1.10 -1.17 -11.76
CA ASP A 173 -0.88 -1.14 -13.20
C ASP A 173 -0.20 -2.43 -13.65
N VAL A 174 -0.93 -3.22 -14.42
CA VAL A 174 -0.43 -4.45 -15.04
C VAL A 174 -0.19 -4.30 -16.55
N GLY A 175 -0.50 -3.13 -17.09
CA GLY A 175 -0.31 -2.77 -18.50
C GLY A 175 1.15 -2.60 -18.85
N ARG A 176 1.90 -1.77 -18.09
CA ARG A 176 3.34 -1.54 -18.29
C ARG A 176 4.15 -2.81 -18.05
N HIS A 177 4.01 -3.43 -16.88
CA HIS A 177 4.56 -4.76 -16.61
C HIS A 177 3.44 -5.68 -16.11
N PHE A 178 3.40 -6.89 -16.67
CA PHE A 178 2.40 -7.89 -16.32
C PHE A 178 2.67 -8.49 -14.94
N GLU A 179 1.63 -8.53 -14.10
CA GLU A 179 1.71 -9.17 -12.79
C GLU A 179 0.90 -10.47 -12.76
N PRO A 180 1.48 -11.62 -12.41
CA PRO A 180 0.78 -12.89 -12.36
C PRO A 180 -0.37 -12.94 -11.36
N VAL A 181 -1.32 -13.86 -11.53
CA VAL A 181 -2.52 -14.03 -10.68
C VAL A 181 -2.19 -14.17 -9.19
N ASP A 182 -1.11 -14.89 -8.85
CA ASP A 182 -0.67 -15.09 -7.47
C ASP A 182 -0.15 -13.79 -6.83
N VAL A 183 0.47 -12.91 -7.62
CA VAL A 183 0.88 -11.55 -7.17
C VAL A 183 -0.35 -10.71 -6.82
N ILE A 184 -1.37 -10.72 -7.70
CA ILE A 184 -2.62 -10.00 -7.44
C ILE A 184 -3.30 -10.55 -6.18
N LYS A 185 -3.41 -11.88 -6.04
CA LYS A 185 -4.06 -12.51 -4.88
C LYS A 185 -3.38 -12.19 -3.56
N ARG A 186 -2.03 -12.25 -3.49
CA ARG A 186 -1.34 -11.90 -2.23
C ARG A 186 -1.50 -10.42 -1.86
N ASN A 187 -1.56 -9.52 -2.87
CA ASN A 187 -1.86 -8.12 -2.62
C ASN A 187 -3.31 -7.91 -2.13
N LEU A 188 -4.29 -8.66 -2.64
CA LEU A 188 -5.67 -8.67 -2.11
C LEU A 188 -5.73 -9.16 -0.65
N ASP A 189 -4.90 -10.14 -0.26
CA ASP A 189 -4.78 -10.56 1.14
C ASP A 189 -4.25 -9.42 2.03
N ALA A 190 -3.23 -8.70 1.59
CA ALA A 190 -2.70 -7.55 2.32
C ALA A 190 -3.69 -6.37 2.37
N MET A 191 -4.43 -6.10 1.29
CA MET A 191 -5.52 -5.12 1.28
C MET A 191 -6.58 -5.44 2.35
N ALA A 192 -6.99 -6.71 2.44
CA ALA A 192 -7.95 -7.16 3.46
C ALA A 192 -7.43 -6.97 4.89
N ALA A 193 -6.13 -7.24 5.12
CA ALA A 193 -5.48 -7.11 6.43
C ALA A 193 -5.46 -5.66 6.93
N VAL A 194 -5.49 -4.67 6.03
CA VAL A 194 -5.52 -3.24 6.37
C VAL A 194 -6.85 -2.56 6.03
N LYS A 195 -7.90 -3.34 5.78
CA LYS A 195 -9.28 -2.89 5.55
C LYS A 195 -9.47 -1.98 4.32
N LEU A 196 -8.62 -2.10 3.27
CA LEU A 196 -8.90 -1.54 1.95
C LEU A 196 -10.07 -2.31 1.32
N ASN A 197 -10.88 -1.62 0.48
CA ASN A 197 -12.12 -2.19 -0.04
C ASN A 197 -12.29 -2.09 -1.57
N VAL A 198 -11.37 -1.43 -2.27
CA VAL A 198 -11.41 -1.32 -3.74
C VAL A 198 -10.06 -1.72 -4.32
N PHE A 199 -10.04 -2.73 -5.16
CA PHE A 199 -8.94 -3.06 -6.05
C PHE A 199 -9.22 -2.45 -7.42
N HIS A 200 -8.50 -1.39 -7.77
CA HIS A 200 -8.53 -0.79 -9.09
C HIS A 200 -7.50 -1.50 -9.96
N TRP A 201 -7.97 -2.16 -11.00
CA TRP A 201 -7.14 -3.01 -11.86
C TRP A 201 -6.93 -2.34 -13.21
N HIS A 202 -5.76 -1.69 -13.37
CA HIS A 202 -5.39 -0.99 -14.61
C HIS A 202 -4.91 -2.01 -15.65
N LEU A 203 -5.83 -2.41 -16.55
CA LEU A 203 -5.69 -3.58 -17.42
C LEU A 203 -5.15 -3.26 -18.81
N THR A 204 -5.19 -2.01 -19.25
CA THR A 204 -4.76 -1.66 -20.61
C THR A 204 -3.90 -0.41 -20.63
N GLU A 205 -2.82 -0.49 -21.42
CA GLU A 205 -1.82 0.54 -21.62
C GLU A 205 -1.16 0.43 -23.01
N ASP A 206 -0.30 1.40 -23.35
CA ASP A 206 0.46 1.36 -24.60
C ASP A 206 1.34 0.10 -24.71
N GLN A 207 1.82 -0.43 -23.58
CA GLN A 207 2.71 -1.57 -23.47
C GLN A 207 1.98 -2.91 -23.35
N GLY A 208 0.68 -2.91 -23.15
CA GLY A 208 -0.05 -4.17 -23.07
C GLY A 208 -1.54 -4.08 -22.83
N PHE A 209 -2.25 -4.94 -23.54
CA PHE A 209 -3.68 -5.23 -23.34
C PHE A 209 -3.81 -6.53 -22.53
N ARG A 210 -4.15 -6.45 -21.25
CA ARG A 210 -3.94 -7.54 -20.29
C ARG A 210 -5.16 -8.39 -19.94
N ILE A 211 -6.25 -8.31 -20.68
CA ILE A 211 -7.46 -9.12 -20.46
C ILE A 211 -7.92 -9.80 -21.74
N GLU A 212 -8.33 -11.07 -21.67
CA GLU A 212 -8.91 -11.80 -22.79
C GLU A 212 -10.26 -11.18 -23.18
N SER A 213 -10.42 -10.85 -24.48
CA SER A 213 -11.73 -10.65 -25.10
C SER A 213 -11.99 -11.80 -26.07
N LYS A 214 -13.15 -12.45 -25.92
CA LYS A 214 -13.59 -13.51 -26.82
C LYS A 214 -14.27 -12.94 -28.07
N LEU A 215 -14.85 -11.74 -27.96
CA LEU A 215 -15.42 -11.01 -29.09
C LEU A 215 -14.33 -10.40 -29.97
N PHE A 216 -13.24 -9.93 -29.36
CA PHE A 216 -12.13 -9.27 -30.04
C PHE A 216 -10.79 -9.92 -29.67
N PRO A 217 -10.55 -11.17 -30.09
CA PRO A 217 -9.39 -11.96 -29.62
C PRO A 217 -8.04 -11.36 -30.01
N LYS A 218 -8.00 -10.49 -31.01
CA LYS A 218 -6.77 -9.80 -31.41
C LYS A 218 -6.27 -8.78 -30.37
N LEU A 219 -7.16 -8.21 -29.54
CA LEU A 219 -6.77 -7.26 -28.51
C LEU A 219 -5.69 -7.85 -27.60
N ALA A 220 -5.96 -8.96 -26.95
CA ALA A 220 -4.95 -9.64 -26.14
C ALA A 220 -3.99 -10.49 -26.99
N GLY A 221 -4.45 -11.08 -28.08
CA GLY A 221 -3.62 -11.96 -28.92
C GLY A 221 -2.45 -11.24 -29.59
N GLU A 222 -2.63 -10.00 -30.02
CA GLU A 222 -1.62 -9.19 -30.72
C GLU A 222 -1.05 -8.07 -29.82
N GLY A 223 -1.84 -7.55 -28.85
CA GLY A 223 -1.49 -6.40 -28.00
C GLY A 223 -0.87 -6.75 -26.64
N SER A 224 -0.45 -7.99 -26.36
CA SER A 224 -0.03 -8.38 -25.00
C SER A 224 1.30 -9.14 -24.89
N ASP A 225 1.94 -9.53 -26.00
CA ASP A 225 3.05 -10.52 -26.01
C ASP A 225 2.68 -11.88 -25.37
N GLY A 226 1.40 -12.23 -25.34
CA GLY A 226 0.91 -13.44 -24.67
C GLY A 226 0.79 -13.31 -23.13
N LEU A 227 1.03 -12.12 -22.57
CA LEU A 227 0.94 -11.82 -21.15
C LEU A 227 -0.39 -11.13 -20.85
N TYR A 228 -1.43 -11.92 -20.58
CA TYR A 228 -2.76 -11.44 -20.25
C TYR A 228 -3.51 -12.43 -19.36
N TYR A 229 -4.55 -11.96 -18.70
CA TYR A 229 -5.45 -12.79 -17.91
C TYR A 229 -6.56 -13.34 -18.79
N THR A 230 -6.81 -14.65 -18.70
CA THR A 230 -8.02 -15.23 -19.28
C THR A 230 -9.25 -14.72 -18.54
N GLN A 231 -10.43 -14.78 -19.18
CA GLN A 231 -11.67 -14.39 -18.50
C GLN A 231 -11.94 -15.23 -17.24
N ASP A 232 -11.52 -16.49 -17.23
CA ASP A 232 -11.68 -17.35 -16.05
C ASP A 232 -10.76 -16.93 -14.91
N GLN A 233 -9.51 -16.55 -15.19
CA GLN A 233 -8.61 -15.96 -14.19
C GLN A 233 -9.13 -14.62 -13.66
N ALA A 234 -9.73 -13.79 -14.52
CA ALA A 234 -10.33 -12.55 -14.08
C ALA A 234 -11.53 -12.79 -13.14
N ARG A 235 -12.41 -13.73 -13.49
CA ARG A 235 -13.53 -14.14 -12.60
C ARG A 235 -13.03 -14.72 -11.28
N GLU A 236 -11.95 -15.51 -11.32
CA GLU A 236 -11.31 -16.05 -10.11
C GLU A 236 -10.80 -14.93 -9.19
N ILE A 237 -10.14 -13.90 -9.74
CA ILE A 237 -9.66 -12.74 -8.98
C ILE A 237 -10.84 -11.95 -8.39
N VAL A 238 -11.89 -11.72 -9.18
CA VAL A 238 -13.12 -11.04 -8.70
C VAL A 238 -13.76 -11.80 -7.54
N ALA A 239 -13.88 -13.12 -7.65
CA ALA A 239 -14.43 -13.97 -6.60
C ALA A 239 -13.54 -13.98 -5.35
N TYR A 240 -12.21 -14.03 -5.54
CA TYR A 240 -11.22 -14.00 -4.47
C TYR A 240 -11.25 -12.68 -3.68
N ALA A 241 -11.35 -11.55 -4.38
CA ALA A 241 -11.49 -10.23 -3.79
C ALA A 241 -12.82 -10.11 -3.01
N ARG A 242 -13.94 -10.53 -3.62
CA ARG A 242 -15.26 -10.52 -2.96
C ARG A 242 -15.28 -11.33 -1.66
N ALA A 243 -14.61 -12.48 -1.62
CA ALA A 243 -14.47 -13.29 -0.41
C ALA A 243 -13.69 -12.59 0.72
N ARG A 244 -13.08 -11.42 0.44
CA ARG A 244 -12.33 -10.57 1.37
C ARG A 244 -12.98 -9.20 1.61
N GLY A 245 -14.19 -9.00 1.10
CA GLY A 245 -14.87 -7.70 1.18
C GLY A 245 -14.19 -6.62 0.35
N ILE A 246 -13.59 -7.00 -0.80
CA ILE A 246 -12.93 -6.10 -1.73
C ILE A 246 -13.68 -6.12 -3.05
N ARG A 247 -13.93 -4.96 -3.60
CA ARG A 247 -14.54 -4.70 -4.91
C ARG A 247 -13.43 -4.63 -5.96
N VAL A 248 -13.70 -5.08 -7.19
CA VAL A 248 -12.76 -5.00 -8.31
C VAL A 248 -13.31 -4.05 -9.35
N VAL A 249 -12.65 -2.92 -9.53
CA VAL A 249 -12.97 -1.92 -10.55
C VAL A 249 -11.92 -2.03 -11.67
N PRO A 250 -12.29 -2.52 -12.85
CA PRO A 250 -11.34 -2.60 -13.97
C PRO A 250 -11.18 -1.23 -14.61
N GLU A 251 -9.98 -0.95 -15.12
CA GLU A 251 -9.71 0.19 -15.98
C GLU A 251 -9.34 -0.26 -17.39
N PHE A 252 -9.98 0.39 -18.37
CA PHE A 252 -9.68 0.31 -19.78
C PHE A 252 -9.43 1.72 -20.29
N ASP A 253 -8.17 2.14 -20.26
CA ASP A 253 -7.82 3.51 -20.57
C ASP A 253 -8.08 3.87 -22.03
N MET A 254 -8.69 5.05 -22.24
CA MET A 254 -9.05 5.61 -23.53
C MET A 254 -9.42 7.10 -23.43
N PRO A 255 -9.26 7.91 -24.47
CA PRO A 255 -8.81 7.58 -25.83
C PRO A 255 -7.29 7.59 -25.99
N GLY A 256 -6.52 8.14 -25.02
CA GLY A 256 -5.06 8.02 -24.91
C GLY A 256 -4.67 6.66 -24.35
N HIS A 257 -3.37 6.38 -24.24
CA HIS A 257 -2.82 5.12 -23.70
C HIS A 257 -3.36 3.86 -24.39
N THR A 258 -3.64 3.94 -25.69
CA THR A 258 -4.37 2.91 -26.43
C THR A 258 -3.55 2.18 -27.48
N ARG A 259 -2.22 2.35 -27.46
CA ARG A 259 -1.37 1.72 -28.49
C ARG A 259 -1.58 0.21 -28.57
N ALA A 260 -1.70 -0.50 -27.44
CA ALA A 260 -1.93 -1.95 -27.46
C ALA A 260 -3.30 -2.34 -28.04
N TRP A 261 -4.34 -1.50 -27.89
CA TRP A 261 -5.61 -1.69 -28.59
C TRP A 261 -5.44 -1.63 -30.11
N LEU A 262 -4.64 -0.65 -30.59
CA LEU A 262 -4.43 -0.38 -32.01
C LEU A 262 -3.54 -1.42 -32.68
N VAL A 263 -2.75 -2.18 -31.95
CA VAL A 263 -2.01 -3.34 -32.51
C VAL A 263 -2.96 -4.36 -33.08
N GLY A 264 -4.01 -4.72 -32.33
CA GLY A 264 -5.04 -5.67 -32.79
C GLY A 264 -6.11 -5.05 -33.69
N HIS A 265 -6.41 -3.76 -33.49
CA HIS A 265 -7.51 -3.03 -34.11
C HIS A 265 -7.09 -1.63 -34.59
N PRO A 266 -6.22 -1.55 -35.64
CA PRO A 266 -5.71 -0.25 -36.13
C PRO A 266 -6.82 0.66 -36.67
N GLU A 267 -7.97 0.12 -37.05
CA GLU A 267 -9.14 0.89 -37.49
C GLU A 267 -9.72 1.81 -36.40
N LEU A 268 -9.40 1.59 -35.14
CA LEU A 268 -9.81 2.47 -34.02
C LEU A 268 -9.08 3.83 -34.04
N SER A 269 -7.95 3.94 -34.75
CA SER A 269 -7.18 5.18 -34.85
C SER A 269 -7.57 6.01 -36.07
N SER A 270 -7.27 7.32 -36.03
CA SER A 270 -7.36 8.22 -37.19
C SER A 270 -6.20 8.05 -38.20
N ASP A 271 -5.14 7.32 -37.82
CA ASP A 271 -4.03 6.92 -38.68
C ASP A 271 -4.09 5.40 -38.92
N PRO A 272 -4.01 4.91 -40.17
CA PRO A 272 -4.15 3.49 -40.49
C PRO A 272 -3.05 2.57 -39.95
N GLY A 273 -1.97 3.11 -39.39
CA GLY A 273 -0.84 2.33 -38.90
C GLY A 273 0.11 1.83 -39.98
N PRO A 274 0.83 0.71 -39.82
CA PRO A 274 0.63 -0.34 -38.79
C PRO A 274 1.15 0.04 -37.39
N TYR A 275 0.56 -0.56 -36.37
CA TYR A 275 0.97 -0.37 -34.98
C TYR A 275 1.70 -1.60 -34.44
N THR A 276 2.65 -1.36 -33.54
CA THR A 276 3.34 -2.38 -32.75
C THR A 276 3.23 -2.00 -31.27
N ILE A 277 3.34 -2.97 -30.37
CA ILE A 277 3.38 -2.70 -28.92
C ILE A 277 4.50 -1.70 -28.62
N ARG A 278 4.18 -0.64 -27.92
CA ARG A 278 5.15 0.35 -27.47
C ARG A 278 5.97 -0.24 -26.33
N ARG A 279 7.27 0.05 -26.33
CA ARG A 279 8.18 -0.38 -25.25
C ARG A 279 8.56 0.77 -24.32
N GLU A 280 8.71 1.96 -24.86
CA GLU A 280 9.04 3.17 -24.10
C GLU A 280 7.86 3.56 -23.19
N PHE A 281 8.19 4.20 -22.08
CA PHE A 281 7.24 4.79 -21.14
C PHE A 281 6.94 6.26 -21.47
N GLY A 282 5.90 6.81 -20.83
CA GLY A 282 5.47 8.20 -20.98
C GLY A 282 4.34 8.38 -21.98
N VAL A 283 3.93 9.62 -22.16
CA VAL A 283 2.78 10.01 -23.00
C VAL A 283 3.05 9.75 -24.47
N GLU A 284 2.09 9.20 -25.20
CA GLU A 284 2.13 9.04 -26.64
C GLU A 284 1.10 9.94 -27.32
N GLU A 285 1.36 10.31 -28.59
CA GLU A 285 0.46 11.15 -29.39
C GLU A 285 -0.69 10.35 -30.04
N VAL A 286 -0.61 9.02 -30.00
CA VAL A 286 -1.58 8.10 -30.59
C VAL A 286 -2.81 8.02 -29.69
N ALA A 287 -3.98 8.10 -30.32
CA ALA A 287 -5.26 8.00 -29.61
C ALA A 287 -6.34 7.35 -30.48
N MET A 288 -7.39 6.83 -29.84
CA MET A 288 -8.59 6.40 -30.57
C MET A 288 -9.22 7.57 -31.32
N ASP A 289 -9.83 7.27 -32.47
CA ASP A 289 -10.55 8.24 -33.30
C ASP A 289 -11.96 8.47 -32.78
N PRO A 290 -12.27 9.67 -32.25
CA PRO A 290 -13.60 9.96 -31.70
C PRO A 290 -14.67 10.20 -32.74
N THR A 291 -14.31 10.28 -34.02
CA THR A 291 -15.26 10.63 -35.11
C THR A 291 -15.90 9.41 -35.75
N LYS A 292 -15.34 8.21 -35.52
CA LYS A 292 -15.79 6.97 -36.12
C LYS A 292 -16.86 6.28 -35.28
N GLU A 293 -18.05 6.09 -35.86
CA GLU A 293 -19.10 5.35 -35.16
C GLU A 293 -18.73 3.88 -34.91
N SER A 294 -17.89 3.29 -35.76
CA SER A 294 -17.34 1.94 -35.57
C SER A 294 -16.51 1.79 -34.28
N THR A 295 -15.83 2.86 -33.84
CA THR A 295 -15.13 2.88 -32.55
C THR A 295 -16.10 2.62 -31.39
N TYR A 296 -17.22 3.34 -31.36
CA TYR A 296 -18.24 3.19 -30.32
C TYR A 296 -18.97 1.86 -30.40
N GLN A 297 -19.18 1.31 -31.63
CA GLN A 297 -19.77 -0.03 -31.79
C GLN A 297 -18.87 -1.13 -31.22
N LEU A 298 -17.55 -1.04 -31.42
CA LEU A 298 -16.61 -1.97 -30.83
C LEU A 298 -16.58 -1.83 -29.29
N LEU A 299 -16.49 -0.59 -28.79
CA LEU A 299 -16.48 -0.31 -27.34
C LEU A 299 -17.78 -0.76 -26.66
N ASP A 300 -18.94 -0.58 -27.30
CA ASP A 300 -20.24 -1.05 -26.79
C ASP A 300 -20.23 -2.59 -26.59
N ALA A 301 -19.81 -3.32 -27.61
CA ALA A 301 -19.72 -4.77 -27.54
C ALA A 301 -18.68 -5.24 -26.50
N PHE A 302 -17.53 -4.56 -26.42
CA PHE A 302 -16.49 -4.84 -25.45
C PHE A 302 -16.95 -4.57 -24.00
N PHE A 303 -17.61 -3.43 -23.73
CA PHE A 303 -18.16 -3.13 -22.41
C PHE A 303 -19.21 -4.15 -21.99
N GLY A 304 -20.06 -4.59 -22.94
CA GLY A 304 -21.04 -5.65 -22.69
C GLY A 304 -20.37 -6.97 -22.29
N GLU A 305 -19.27 -7.35 -22.93
CA GLU A 305 -18.49 -8.53 -22.57
C GLU A 305 -17.84 -8.38 -21.17
N MET A 306 -17.15 -7.26 -20.92
CA MET A 306 -16.47 -7.02 -19.65
C MET A 306 -17.45 -6.91 -18.48
N ALA A 307 -18.66 -6.37 -18.68
CA ALA A 307 -19.68 -6.32 -17.65
C ALA A 307 -20.12 -7.71 -17.14
N THR A 308 -19.94 -8.77 -17.94
CA THR A 308 -20.21 -10.16 -17.50
C THR A 308 -19.13 -10.73 -16.58
N ILE A 309 -17.95 -10.12 -16.57
CA ILE A 309 -16.77 -10.54 -15.78
C ILE A 309 -16.68 -9.72 -14.49
N PHE A 310 -16.88 -8.41 -14.60
CA PHE A 310 -16.77 -7.43 -13.53
C PHE A 310 -18.15 -6.97 -13.07
N PRO A 311 -18.70 -7.56 -12.01
CA PRO A 311 -20.06 -7.23 -11.55
C PRO A 311 -20.15 -5.88 -10.83
N ASP A 312 -19.01 -5.29 -10.40
CA ASP A 312 -19.00 -3.99 -9.74
C ASP A 312 -19.70 -2.93 -10.59
N PRO A 313 -20.48 -2.01 -9.99
CA PRO A 313 -21.18 -0.98 -10.76
C PRO A 313 -20.25 0.07 -11.36
N TYR A 314 -18.96 0.10 -11.06
CA TYR A 314 -18.02 1.08 -11.57
C TYR A 314 -17.11 0.50 -12.66
N LEU A 315 -16.82 1.34 -13.66
CA LEU A 315 -15.91 1.06 -14.76
C LEU A 315 -15.03 2.29 -14.96
N HIS A 316 -13.71 2.12 -14.79
CA HIS A 316 -12.75 3.19 -15.02
C HIS A 316 -12.36 3.21 -16.52
N LEU A 317 -12.46 4.38 -17.14
CA LEU A 317 -12.24 4.56 -18.58
C LEU A 317 -11.06 5.50 -18.89
N GLY A 318 -10.20 5.76 -17.89
CA GLY A 318 -9.02 6.58 -18.04
C GLY A 318 -9.35 8.04 -18.39
N GLY A 319 -8.87 8.50 -19.52
CA GLY A 319 -9.13 9.83 -20.05
C GLY A 319 -8.02 10.84 -19.86
N ASP A 320 -6.90 10.40 -19.31
CA ASP A 320 -5.71 11.20 -19.08
C ASP A 320 -4.83 11.32 -20.32
N GLU A 321 -3.94 12.28 -20.28
CA GLU A 321 -2.77 12.45 -21.15
C GLU A 321 -3.04 12.25 -22.65
N THR A 322 -4.13 12.82 -23.19
CA THR A 322 -4.46 12.78 -24.60
C THR A 322 -4.02 14.07 -25.31
N PRO A 323 -2.81 14.13 -25.94
CA PRO A 323 -2.28 15.37 -26.52
C PRO A 323 -3.08 15.89 -27.73
N GLY A 324 -3.82 15.02 -28.39
CA GLY A 324 -4.63 15.35 -29.56
C GLY A 324 -3.83 15.70 -30.82
N THR A 325 -2.51 15.45 -30.85
CA THR A 325 -1.65 15.74 -32.01
C THR A 325 -2.07 14.93 -33.23
N GLN A 326 -2.35 13.64 -33.05
CA GLN A 326 -2.82 12.77 -34.13
C GLN A 326 -4.14 13.27 -34.71
N TRP A 327 -5.06 13.74 -33.87
CA TRP A 327 -6.35 14.32 -34.29
C TRP A 327 -6.17 15.59 -35.10
N LYS A 328 -5.29 16.51 -34.67
CA LYS A 328 -4.97 17.76 -35.39
C LYS A 328 -4.37 17.51 -36.76
N ASN A 329 -3.66 16.41 -36.94
CA ASN A 329 -3.02 16.04 -38.19
C ASN A 329 -3.93 15.22 -39.14
N SER A 330 -5.11 14.84 -38.70
CA SER A 330 -6.08 14.03 -39.48
C SER A 330 -7.12 14.92 -40.12
N PRO A 331 -7.17 15.01 -41.50
CA PRO A 331 -8.10 15.91 -42.19
C PRO A 331 -9.55 15.65 -41.85
N HIS A 332 -9.98 14.37 -41.74
CA HIS A 332 -11.37 14.03 -41.42
C HIS A 332 -11.73 14.37 -39.98
N VAL A 333 -10.81 14.26 -39.05
CA VAL A 333 -11.05 14.68 -37.65
C VAL A 333 -11.17 16.20 -37.57
N VAL A 334 -10.34 16.94 -38.29
CA VAL A 334 -10.41 18.41 -38.34
C VAL A 334 -11.73 18.86 -38.98
N GLU A 335 -12.19 18.19 -40.05
CA GLU A 335 -13.47 18.48 -40.66
C GLU A 335 -14.62 18.20 -39.68
N PHE A 336 -14.62 17.07 -39.01
CA PHE A 336 -15.60 16.74 -37.97
C PHE A 336 -15.63 17.78 -36.83
N MET A 337 -14.49 18.23 -36.35
CA MET A 337 -14.39 19.29 -35.36
C MET A 337 -15.03 20.60 -35.88
N HIS A 338 -14.79 20.93 -37.12
CA HIS A 338 -15.38 22.13 -37.75
C HIS A 338 -16.91 22.01 -37.86
N GLU A 339 -17.42 20.88 -38.31
CA GLU A 339 -18.86 20.63 -38.43
C GLU A 339 -19.61 20.69 -37.10
N HIS A 340 -18.94 20.21 -35.99
CA HIS A 340 -19.50 20.22 -34.66
C HIS A 340 -19.15 21.47 -33.85
N ASN A 341 -18.47 22.47 -34.47
CA ASN A 341 -18.01 23.69 -33.83
C ASN A 341 -17.04 23.48 -32.66
N PHE A 342 -16.34 22.35 -32.57
CA PHE A 342 -15.27 22.14 -31.60
C PHE A 342 -14.06 22.99 -31.98
N LYS A 343 -13.54 23.74 -30.99
CA LYS A 343 -12.40 24.68 -31.18
C LYS A 343 -11.09 24.07 -30.74
N THR A 344 -11.14 23.10 -29.83
CA THR A 344 -9.96 22.46 -29.23
C THR A 344 -10.11 20.93 -29.19
N THR A 345 -9.00 20.24 -29.06
CA THR A 345 -8.97 18.79 -28.91
C THR A 345 -9.56 18.33 -27.57
N GLU A 346 -9.56 19.19 -26.55
CA GLU A 346 -10.21 18.92 -25.26
C GLU A 346 -11.74 18.92 -25.39
N GLU A 347 -12.32 19.74 -26.27
CA GLU A 347 -13.76 19.67 -26.59
C GLU A 347 -14.10 18.36 -27.34
N LEU A 348 -13.24 17.92 -28.25
CA LEU A 348 -13.38 16.65 -28.93
C LEU A 348 -13.23 15.47 -27.96
N GLN A 349 -12.27 15.53 -27.02
CA GLN A 349 -12.14 14.53 -25.95
C GLN A 349 -13.37 14.52 -25.03
N THR A 350 -13.94 15.67 -24.72
CA THR A 350 -15.20 15.75 -23.96
C THR A 350 -16.34 15.06 -24.70
N TYR A 351 -16.44 15.24 -26.01
CA TYR A 351 -17.41 14.52 -26.86
C TYR A 351 -17.19 13.00 -26.76
N PHE A 352 -15.94 12.52 -26.85
CA PHE A 352 -15.63 11.10 -26.68
C PHE A 352 -16.04 10.61 -25.29
N SER A 353 -15.69 11.34 -24.23
CA SER A 353 -16.04 10.98 -22.84
C SER A 353 -17.55 10.90 -22.62
N GLN A 354 -18.35 11.80 -23.24
CA GLN A 354 -19.83 11.73 -23.20
C GLN A 354 -20.33 10.46 -23.87
N ARG A 355 -19.77 10.09 -25.03
CA ARG A 355 -20.16 8.89 -25.77
C ARG A 355 -19.88 7.62 -24.98
N VAL A 356 -18.67 7.48 -24.43
CA VAL A 356 -18.30 6.28 -23.63
C VAL A 356 -19.03 6.23 -22.29
N LEU A 357 -19.38 7.37 -21.68
CA LEU A 357 -20.26 7.44 -20.52
C LEU A 357 -21.63 6.82 -20.81
N GLU A 358 -22.24 7.17 -21.92
CA GLU A 358 -23.54 6.60 -22.32
C GLU A 358 -23.44 5.09 -22.62
N LEU A 359 -22.33 4.63 -23.19
CA LEU A 359 -22.08 3.20 -23.37
C LEU A 359 -21.92 2.47 -22.03
N ALA A 360 -21.17 3.05 -21.08
CA ALA A 360 -21.04 2.49 -19.72
C ALA A 360 -22.42 2.37 -19.05
N LYS A 361 -23.23 3.43 -19.09
CA LYS A 361 -24.61 3.42 -18.56
C LYS A 361 -25.50 2.36 -19.21
N LYS A 362 -25.40 2.17 -20.52
CA LYS A 362 -26.13 1.14 -21.24
C LYS A 362 -25.89 -0.26 -20.67
N HIS A 363 -24.68 -0.51 -20.18
CA HIS A 363 -24.28 -1.77 -19.53
C HIS A 363 -24.40 -1.73 -18.00
N GLY A 364 -25.13 -0.75 -17.43
CA GLY A 364 -25.38 -0.64 -15.99
C GLY A 364 -24.15 -0.23 -15.18
N LYS A 365 -23.19 0.48 -15.81
CA LYS A 365 -21.96 0.95 -15.19
C LYS A 365 -21.95 2.45 -14.98
N HIS A 366 -21.33 2.89 -13.87
CA HIS A 366 -20.95 4.27 -13.64
C HIS A 366 -19.51 4.48 -14.12
N MET A 367 -19.30 5.51 -14.93
CA MET A 367 -17.97 5.88 -15.40
C MET A 367 -17.14 6.50 -14.28
N VAL A 368 -15.92 6.04 -14.10
CA VAL A 368 -14.85 6.72 -13.39
C VAL A 368 -13.80 7.15 -14.42
N GLY A 369 -13.19 8.30 -14.26
CA GLY A 369 -12.07 8.72 -15.12
C GLY A 369 -11.17 9.72 -14.42
N TRP A 370 -9.93 9.83 -14.93
CA TRP A 370 -8.96 10.78 -14.43
C TRP A 370 -9.46 12.21 -14.57
N ASP A 371 -8.92 13.14 -13.81
CA ASP A 371 -9.49 14.49 -13.67
C ASP A 371 -9.40 15.38 -14.93
N GLU A 372 -8.79 14.91 -16.02
CA GLU A 372 -8.89 15.53 -17.35
C GLU A 372 -10.32 15.52 -17.92
N ILE A 373 -11.12 14.51 -17.54
CA ILE A 373 -12.52 14.45 -18.00
C ILE A 373 -13.41 15.53 -17.34
N LEU A 374 -12.93 16.25 -16.31
CA LEU A 374 -13.71 17.27 -15.60
C LEU A 374 -14.02 18.47 -16.49
N ASN A 375 -15.14 18.37 -17.20
CA ASN A 375 -15.64 19.41 -18.09
C ASN A 375 -17.11 19.69 -17.77
N PRO A 376 -17.57 20.97 -17.76
CA PRO A 376 -18.98 21.32 -17.49
C PRO A 376 -20.01 20.63 -18.40
N ALA A 377 -19.59 20.16 -19.57
CA ALA A 377 -20.45 19.44 -20.50
C ALA A 377 -20.59 17.95 -20.14
N LEU A 378 -19.74 17.39 -19.27
CA LEU A 378 -19.88 16.01 -18.80
C LEU A 378 -20.97 15.95 -17.72
N PRO A 379 -21.90 14.98 -17.74
CA PRO A 379 -22.88 14.77 -16.68
C PRO A 379 -22.24 14.47 -15.32
N THR A 380 -22.85 14.93 -14.23
CA THR A 380 -22.32 14.81 -12.85
C THR A 380 -22.44 13.41 -12.24
N ASP A 381 -22.95 12.44 -12.95
CA ASP A 381 -22.96 11.04 -12.58
C ASP A 381 -21.66 10.27 -12.94
N ALA A 382 -20.74 10.94 -13.66
CA ALA A 382 -19.35 10.50 -13.75
C ALA A 382 -18.60 10.78 -12.43
N ILE A 383 -17.66 9.90 -12.05
CA ILE A 383 -16.79 10.08 -10.89
C ILE A 383 -15.41 10.58 -11.35
N ILE A 384 -14.92 11.62 -10.69
CA ILE A 384 -13.64 12.23 -11.03
C ILE A 384 -12.53 11.66 -10.15
N HIS A 385 -11.53 11.05 -10.77
CA HIS A 385 -10.36 10.52 -10.09
C HIS A 385 -9.22 11.53 -10.17
N SER A 386 -8.99 12.24 -9.05
CA SER A 386 -8.05 13.38 -8.99
C SER A 386 -6.62 12.89 -8.76
N TRP A 387 -5.78 12.98 -9.79
CA TRP A 387 -4.35 12.69 -9.73
C TRP A 387 -3.48 13.96 -9.77
N ARG A 388 -4.05 15.10 -10.13
CA ARG A 388 -3.35 16.40 -10.13
C ARG A 388 -3.43 17.12 -8.77
N GLY A 389 -3.95 16.45 -7.75
CA GLY A 389 -3.93 16.91 -6.36
C GLY A 389 -5.30 17.27 -5.79
N ALA A 390 -5.32 17.60 -4.49
CA ALA A 390 -6.56 17.83 -3.75
C ALA A 390 -7.42 18.98 -4.31
N GLN A 391 -6.82 19.99 -4.95
CA GLN A 391 -7.58 21.10 -5.53
C GLN A 391 -8.53 20.62 -6.64
N SER A 392 -8.06 19.74 -7.52
CA SER A 392 -8.89 19.14 -8.58
C SER A 392 -10.08 18.36 -7.99
N LEU A 393 -9.86 17.60 -6.92
CA LEU A 393 -10.93 16.92 -6.19
C LEU A 393 -11.98 17.90 -5.64
N TYR A 394 -11.52 19.02 -5.04
CA TYR A 394 -12.44 20.02 -4.46
C TYR A 394 -13.19 20.78 -5.56
N ASP A 395 -12.55 21.08 -6.68
CA ASP A 395 -13.21 21.71 -7.84
C ASP A 395 -14.30 20.78 -8.42
N ALA A 396 -14.05 19.48 -8.47
CA ALA A 396 -15.04 18.49 -8.88
C ALA A 396 -16.24 18.49 -7.90
N ALA A 397 -15.98 18.41 -6.59
CA ALA A 397 -17.03 18.42 -5.57
C ALA A 397 -17.85 19.73 -5.58
N GLN A 398 -17.20 20.88 -5.81
CA GLN A 398 -17.89 22.18 -5.94
C GLN A 398 -18.82 22.24 -7.15
N ARG A 399 -18.51 21.49 -8.23
CA ARG A 399 -19.33 21.35 -9.43
C ARG A 399 -20.37 20.23 -9.34
N GLY A 400 -20.43 19.50 -8.22
CA GLY A 400 -21.43 18.46 -7.96
C GLY A 400 -21.02 17.05 -8.36
N TYR A 401 -19.76 16.81 -8.75
CA TYR A 401 -19.25 15.47 -9.05
C TYR A 401 -18.77 14.78 -7.77
N GLN A 402 -18.98 13.47 -7.69
CA GLN A 402 -18.26 12.63 -6.76
C GLN A 402 -16.80 12.52 -7.18
N GLY A 403 -15.89 12.34 -6.20
CA GLY A 403 -14.47 12.27 -6.50
C GLY A 403 -13.66 11.39 -5.57
N ILE A 404 -12.50 10.95 -6.08
CA ILE A 404 -11.50 10.11 -5.41
C ILE A 404 -10.16 10.83 -5.52
N LEU A 405 -9.34 10.80 -4.45
CA LEU A 405 -8.00 11.39 -4.46
C LEU A 405 -6.93 10.31 -4.60
N SER A 406 -6.08 10.39 -5.62
CA SER A 406 -4.90 9.53 -5.75
C SER A 406 -3.55 10.23 -5.60
N GLN A 407 -3.44 11.51 -5.92
CA GLN A 407 -2.26 12.30 -5.59
C GLN A 407 -2.51 13.01 -4.23
N PRO A 408 -1.71 12.73 -3.19
CA PRO A 408 -0.28 12.37 -3.22
C PRO A 408 0.06 10.89 -2.93
N TYR A 409 -0.83 9.95 -3.18
CA TYR A 409 -0.65 8.52 -2.83
C TYR A 409 -0.01 7.68 -3.95
N TYR A 410 0.68 8.30 -4.91
CA TYR A 410 1.47 7.63 -5.94
C TYR A 410 2.74 7.04 -5.33
N LEU A 411 2.86 5.70 -5.36
CA LEU A 411 3.95 4.96 -4.71
C LEU A 411 5.27 4.98 -5.49
N ASP A 412 5.20 5.12 -6.82
CA ASP A 412 6.33 5.30 -7.73
C ASP A 412 7.08 6.63 -7.49
N GLY A 413 6.44 7.57 -6.81
CA GLY A 413 7.07 8.79 -6.27
C GLY A 413 8.08 8.55 -5.15
N MET A 414 8.23 7.32 -4.67
CA MET A 414 9.18 6.88 -3.62
C MET A 414 9.14 7.70 -2.33
N LYS A 415 7.98 8.29 -2.03
CA LYS A 415 7.74 9.02 -0.77
C LYS A 415 7.73 8.08 0.43
N SER A 416 8.01 8.63 1.62
CA SER A 416 7.93 7.88 2.88
C SER A 416 6.50 7.56 3.30
N ALA A 417 6.35 6.61 4.21
CA ALA A 417 5.07 6.35 4.87
C ALA A 417 4.54 7.60 5.60
N GLU A 418 5.41 8.40 6.23
CA GLU A 418 5.05 9.68 6.86
C GLU A 418 4.42 10.66 5.89
N GLU A 419 5.04 10.88 4.71
CA GLU A 419 4.53 11.83 3.71
C GLU A 419 3.15 11.41 3.20
N HIS A 420 2.94 10.11 2.97
CA HIS A 420 1.63 9.57 2.60
C HIS A 420 0.61 9.64 3.73
N TYR A 421 1.04 9.33 4.98
CA TYR A 421 0.18 9.31 6.16
C TYR A 421 -0.36 10.68 6.53
N LEU A 422 0.44 11.72 6.38
CA LEU A 422 0.03 13.10 6.69
C LEU A 422 -0.85 13.74 5.62
N ALA A 423 -0.92 13.16 4.44
CA ALA A 423 -1.86 13.58 3.42
C ALA A 423 -3.29 13.12 3.76
N ASP A 424 -4.27 13.98 3.50
CA ASP A 424 -5.68 13.71 3.82
C ASP A 424 -6.57 14.08 2.62
N PRO A 425 -7.45 13.19 2.14
CA PRO A 425 -8.37 13.51 1.05
C PRO A 425 -9.36 14.63 1.39
N LEU A 426 -9.71 14.75 2.69
CA LEU A 426 -10.74 15.68 3.13
C LEU A 426 -10.41 16.26 4.51
N PRO A 427 -9.35 17.09 4.64
CA PRO A 427 -9.02 17.72 5.90
C PRO A 427 -10.13 18.71 6.34
N ALA A 428 -10.20 19.00 7.63
CA ALA A 428 -11.15 19.99 8.17
C ALA A 428 -11.03 21.35 7.49
N SER A 429 -9.82 21.71 7.04
CA SER A 429 -9.52 22.96 6.32
C SER A 429 -10.01 23.01 4.87
N ALA A 430 -10.49 21.90 4.29
CA ALA A 430 -11.01 21.88 2.92
C ALA A 430 -12.21 22.83 2.78
N ASN A 431 -12.11 23.76 1.82
CA ASN A 431 -13.14 24.78 1.57
C ASN A 431 -14.34 24.19 0.80
N LEU A 432 -15.08 23.31 1.47
CA LEU A 432 -16.27 22.62 0.94
C LEU A 432 -17.43 22.73 1.92
N THR A 433 -18.62 22.95 1.41
CA THR A 433 -19.86 22.85 2.20
C THR A 433 -20.09 21.42 2.68
N PRO A 434 -20.92 21.19 3.73
CA PRO A 434 -21.25 19.85 4.18
C PRO A 434 -21.79 18.92 3.07
N ALA A 435 -22.58 19.42 2.14
CA ALA A 435 -23.08 18.65 1.00
C ALA A 435 -21.95 18.26 0.02
N GLN A 436 -21.03 19.19 -0.28
CA GLN A 436 -19.88 18.91 -1.15
C GLN A 436 -18.90 17.95 -0.49
N ARG A 437 -18.71 17.98 0.82
CA ARG A 437 -17.87 17.02 1.55
C ARG A 437 -18.35 15.58 1.39
N GLN A 438 -19.67 15.37 1.25
CA GLN A 438 -20.25 14.03 1.00
C GLN A 438 -19.92 13.48 -0.41
N LEU A 439 -19.53 14.34 -1.34
CA LEU A 439 -19.11 13.96 -2.68
C LEU A 439 -17.67 13.43 -2.72
N VAL A 440 -16.86 13.70 -1.70
CA VAL A 440 -15.52 13.12 -1.57
C VAL A 440 -15.65 11.69 -1.06
N LEU A 441 -15.46 10.72 -1.96
CA LEU A 441 -15.64 9.30 -1.66
C LEU A 441 -14.50 8.74 -0.81
N GLY A 442 -13.29 9.26 -0.95
CA GLY A 442 -12.09 8.83 -0.26
C GLY A 442 -10.84 8.96 -1.10
N GLY A 443 -9.97 7.97 -1.04
CA GLY A 443 -8.71 8.00 -1.76
C GLY A 443 -8.25 6.65 -2.27
N GLU A 444 -7.23 6.70 -3.12
CA GLU A 444 -6.65 5.52 -3.74
C GLU A 444 -5.13 5.62 -3.81
N VAL A 445 -4.48 4.54 -3.39
CA VAL A 445 -3.05 4.36 -3.56
C VAL A 445 -2.80 3.83 -4.97
N CYS A 446 -1.89 4.44 -5.72
CA CYS A 446 -1.58 3.99 -7.08
C CYS A 446 -0.15 3.47 -7.18
N MET A 447 -0.01 2.26 -7.73
CA MET A 447 1.27 1.65 -8.08
C MET A 447 1.38 1.52 -9.59
N TRP A 448 2.04 2.50 -10.21
CA TRP A 448 2.33 2.50 -11.64
C TRP A 448 3.43 1.49 -11.98
N GLY A 449 3.32 0.84 -13.14
CA GLY A 449 3.99 -0.39 -13.48
C GLY A 449 5.36 -0.26 -14.15
N GLU A 450 5.86 0.95 -14.43
CA GLU A 450 7.07 1.15 -15.27
C GLU A 450 8.34 0.57 -14.65
N HIS A 451 8.47 0.62 -13.33
CA HIS A 451 9.68 0.18 -12.63
C HIS A 451 9.41 -0.88 -11.55
N VAL A 452 8.45 -1.75 -11.80
CA VAL A 452 8.15 -2.90 -10.95
C VAL A 452 7.97 -4.15 -11.78
N ASN A 453 8.19 -5.29 -11.17
CA ASN A 453 7.90 -6.62 -11.68
C ASN A 453 7.41 -7.52 -10.54
N GLN A 454 7.00 -8.74 -10.85
CA GLN A 454 6.48 -9.71 -9.88
C GLN A 454 7.36 -9.94 -8.63
N LEU A 455 8.66 -9.61 -8.68
CA LEU A 455 9.60 -9.77 -7.56
C LEU A 455 9.65 -8.53 -6.69
N SER A 456 9.62 -7.34 -7.29
CA SER A 456 9.84 -6.06 -6.61
C SER A 456 8.56 -5.36 -6.16
N ILE A 457 7.42 -5.62 -6.80
CA ILE A 457 6.17 -4.87 -6.61
C ILE A 457 5.72 -4.80 -5.15
N ASP A 458 5.78 -5.90 -4.41
CA ASP A 458 5.36 -5.90 -3.00
C ASP A 458 6.20 -4.92 -2.17
N SER A 459 7.50 -4.80 -2.45
CA SER A 459 8.39 -3.88 -1.74
C SER A 459 8.10 -2.40 -2.06
N ARG A 460 7.46 -2.14 -3.20
CA ARG A 460 7.03 -0.79 -3.61
C ARG A 460 5.68 -0.42 -3.02
N ILE A 461 4.76 -1.37 -2.90
CA ILE A 461 3.44 -1.16 -2.32
C ILE A 461 3.53 -1.14 -0.78
N TRP A 462 4.13 -2.16 -0.16
CA TRP A 462 4.11 -2.40 1.28
C TRP A 462 5.45 -2.06 1.96
N PRO A 463 5.42 -1.64 3.26
CA PRO A 463 4.24 -1.44 4.10
C PRO A 463 3.58 -0.06 3.98
N ARG A 464 4.08 0.86 3.13
CA ARG A 464 3.62 2.27 3.04
C ARG A 464 2.10 2.39 2.85
N THR A 465 1.51 1.50 2.06
CA THR A 465 0.05 1.43 1.83
C THR A 465 -0.74 1.19 3.11
N ALA A 466 -0.18 0.49 4.12
CA ALA A 466 -0.87 0.31 5.40
C ALA A 466 -1.04 1.64 6.16
N ALA A 467 -0.06 2.55 6.06
CA ALA A 467 -0.17 3.89 6.63
C ALA A 467 -1.27 4.72 5.93
N VAL A 468 -1.38 4.60 4.60
CA VAL A 468 -2.46 5.24 3.83
C VAL A 468 -3.81 4.64 4.16
N ALA A 469 -3.90 3.30 4.28
CA ALA A 469 -5.13 2.62 4.67
C ALA A 469 -5.66 3.11 6.03
N GLU A 470 -4.77 3.38 6.99
CA GLU A 470 -5.15 4.01 8.25
C GLU A 470 -5.70 5.42 8.04
N ARG A 471 -5.11 6.22 7.15
CA ARG A 471 -5.63 7.57 6.83
C ARG A 471 -7.05 7.51 6.26
N PHE A 472 -7.34 6.47 5.47
CA PHE A 472 -8.66 6.29 4.86
C PHE A 472 -9.70 5.68 5.80
N TRP A 473 -9.25 4.87 6.77
CA TRP A 473 -10.14 4.19 7.71
C TRP A 473 -10.37 4.96 9.00
N SER A 474 -9.29 5.41 9.65
CA SER A 474 -9.30 5.95 11.01
C SER A 474 -9.80 7.40 11.07
N PRO A 475 -10.18 7.90 12.27
CA PRO A 475 -10.53 9.31 12.45
C PRO A 475 -9.43 10.26 11.97
N GLU A 476 -9.81 11.45 11.49
CA GLU A 476 -8.90 12.50 11.02
C GLU A 476 -7.82 12.87 12.04
N SER A 477 -8.16 12.81 13.34
CA SER A 477 -7.26 13.17 14.45
C SER A 477 -6.11 12.18 14.69
N VAL A 478 -6.13 11.00 14.05
CA VAL A 478 -5.06 10.00 14.19
C VAL A 478 -3.90 10.40 13.29
N THR A 479 -2.93 11.16 13.83
CA THR A 479 -1.82 11.79 13.07
C THR A 479 -0.45 11.64 13.72
N ASP A 480 -0.31 10.87 14.80
CA ASP A 480 0.97 10.64 15.46
C ASP A 480 1.87 9.75 14.60
N VAL A 481 2.88 10.36 13.97
CA VAL A 481 3.82 9.70 13.07
C VAL A 481 4.69 8.67 13.78
N ASP A 482 5.15 8.97 15.00
CA ASP A 482 6.02 8.05 15.76
C ASP A 482 5.24 6.78 16.16
N ASP A 483 3.98 6.94 16.58
CA ASP A 483 3.11 5.81 16.90
C ASP A 483 2.70 5.06 15.62
N MET A 484 2.45 5.75 14.52
CA MET A 484 2.20 5.13 13.22
C MET A 484 3.36 4.21 12.81
N TYR A 485 4.61 4.67 12.82
CA TYR A 485 5.77 3.83 12.46
C TYR A 485 5.96 2.65 13.42
N ARG A 486 5.71 2.85 14.71
CA ARG A 486 5.76 1.77 15.71
C ARG A 486 4.77 0.64 15.38
N ARG A 487 3.55 0.98 14.99
CA ARG A 487 2.50 0.02 14.58
C ARG A 487 2.75 -0.55 13.19
N LEU A 488 3.22 0.28 12.26
CA LEU A 488 3.59 -0.12 10.89
C LEU A 488 4.67 -1.20 10.88
N ALA A 489 5.65 -1.12 11.79
CA ALA A 489 6.69 -2.15 11.93
C ALA A 489 6.08 -3.54 12.28
N VAL A 490 5.06 -3.56 13.15
CA VAL A 490 4.33 -4.80 13.50
C VAL A 490 3.46 -5.26 12.33
N GLU A 491 2.76 -4.33 11.70
CA GLU A 491 1.87 -4.64 10.56
C GLU A 491 2.65 -5.17 9.36
N SER A 492 3.86 -4.65 9.11
CA SER A 492 4.74 -5.16 8.04
C SER A 492 5.06 -6.66 8.22
N LEU A 493 5.25 -7.13 9.47
CA LEU A 493 5.45 -8.56 9.74
C LEU A 493 4.17 -9.38 9.52
N ARG A 494 3.01 -8.82 9.85
CA ARG A 494 1.71 -9.48 9.59
C ARG A 494 1.46 -9.64 8.09
N ILE A 495 1.79 -8.62 7.31
CA ILE A 495 1.69 -8.63 5.84
C ILE A 495 2.65 -9.67 5.25
N GLU A 496 3.90 -9.73 5.74
CA GLU A 496 4.86 -10.77 5.28
C GLU A 496 4.33 -12.20 5.56
N ALA A 497 3.70 -12.40 6.71
CA ALA A 497 3.10 -13.70 7.07
C ALA A 497 1.95 -14.15 6.12
N LEU A 498 1.40 -13.24 5.31
CA LEU A 498 0.44 -13.54 4.24
C LEU A 498 1.11 -14.00 2.94
N GLY A 499 2.43 -14.01 2.88
CA GLY A 499 3.21 -14.45 1.70
C GLY A 499 3.71 -13.29 0.82
N LEU A 500 3.61 -12.05 1.27
CA LEU A 500 4.20 -10.91 0.56
C LEU A 500 5.71 -10.86 0.77
N THR A 501 6.42 -10.27 -0.18
CA THR A 501 7.88 -10.28 -0.25
C THR A 501 8.52 -8.94 0.08
N GLN A 502 7.77 -7.98 0.63
CA GLN A 502 8.23 -6.60 0.86
C GLN A 502 9.48 -6.50 1.77
N ILE A 503 9.71 -7.48 2.67
CA ILE A 503 10.91 -7.53 3.51
C ILE A 503 11.98 -8.44 2.87
N THR A 504 11.57 -9.59 2.34
CA THR A 504 12.48 -10.63 1.85
C THR A 504 13.08 -10.30 0.48
N HIS A 505 12.38 -9.52 -0.36
CA HIS A 505 12.84 -9.11 -1.68
C HIS A 505 14.21 -8.42 -1.62
N GLU A 506 14.40 -7.43 -0.75
CA GLU A 506 15.67 -6.71 -0.62
C GLU A 506 16.85 -7.68 -0.42
N GLY A 507 16.68 -8.63 0.51
CA GLY A 507 17.74 -9.60 0.77
C GLY A 507 18.01 -10.56 -0.39
N ALA A 508 16.99 -10.92 -1.15
CA ALA A 508 17.14 -11.76 -2.35
C ALA A 508 17.87 -11.01 -3.46
N ALA A 509 17.42 -9.79 -3.80
CA ALA A 509 18.03 -8.95 -4.82
C ALA A 509 19.47 -8.56 -4.47
N LEU A 510 19.78 -8.24 -3.20
CA LEU A 510 21.15 -7.94 -2.79
C LEU A 510 22.09 -9.16 -2.89
N ARG A 511 21.60 -10.39 -2.65
CA ARG A 511 22.41 -11.60 -2.88
C ARG A 511 22.69 -11.84 -4.35
N GLU A 512 21.70 -11.62 -5.20
CA GLU A 512 21.86 -11.73 -6.65
C GLU A 512 22.89 -10.71 -7.15
N LEU A 513 22.76 -9.45 -6.78
CA LEU A 513 23.73 -8.38 -7.10
C LEU A 513 25.14 -8.68 -6.61
N ALA A 514 25.28 -9.23 -5.39
CA ALA A 514 26.58 -9.52 -4.80
C ALA A 514 27.20 -10.84 -5.26
N GLY A 515 26.39 -11.76 -5.81
CA GLY A 515 26.82 -13.10 -6.18
C GLY A 515 27.26 -13.94 -4.97
N THR A 516 26.73 -13.66 -3.75
CA THR A 516 27.07 -14.35 -2.51
C THR A 516 25.93 -14.30 -1.51
N GLU A 517 25.87 -15.29 -0.61
CA GLU A 517 24.91 -15.31 0.50
C GLU A 517 25.24 -14.26 1.59
N GLU A 518 26.53 -13.93 1.77
CA GLU A 518 26.98 -12.97 2.77
C GLU A 518 26.77 -11.55 2.28
N ILE A 519 25.73 -10.90 2.80
CA ILE A 519 25.31 -9.54 2.42
C ILE A 519 25.14 -8.60 3.63
N SER A 520 25.64 -8.94 4.81
CA SER A 520 25.42 -8.12 6.02
C SER A 520 25.90 -6.69 5.86
N ALA A 521 27.09 -6.51 5.27
CA ALA A 521 27.64 -5.17 4.98
C ALA A 521 26.78 -4.43 3.94
N LEU A 522 26.33 -5.11 2.89
CA LEU A 522 25.50 -4.53 1.83
C LEU A 522 24.12 -4.14 2.36
N ARG A 523 23.52 -4.92 3.26
CA ARG A 523 22.29 -4.54 3.98
C ARG A 523 22.47 -3.31 4.84
N THR A 524 23.62 -3.19 5.53
CA THR A 524 23.94 -2.00 6.31
C THR A 524 24.06 -0.77 5.41
N PHE A 525 24.70 -0.91 4.25
CA PHE A 525 24.81 0.15 3.24
C PHE A 525 23.43 0.53 2.68
N SER A 526 22.63 -0.44 2.24
CA SER A 526 21.30 -0.21 1.68
C SER A 526 20.35 0.47 2.68
N SER A 527 20.51 0.20 3.98
CA SER A 527 19.68 0.81 5.02
C SER A 527 19.77 2.35 5.06
N ALA A 528 20.84 2.94 4.55
CA ALA A 528 21.01 4.40 4.47
C ALA A 528 20.41 5.02 3.21
N LEU A 529 19.85 4.21 2.30
CA LEU A 529 19.49 4.61 0.95
C LEU A 529 17.98 4.45 0.68
N GLN A 530 17.51 5.20 -0.28
CA GLN A 530 16.20 5.02 -0.92
C GLN A 530 16.32 5.18 -2.44
N PRO A 531 15.41 4.59 -3.24
CA PRO A 531 15.34 4.81 -4.68
C PRO A 531 15.00 6.27 -5.02
N VAL A 532 15.40 6.73 -6.21
CA VAL A 532 14.88 7.97 -6.77
C VAL A 532 13.44 7.78 -7.29
N PRO A 533 12.61 8.85 -7.37
CA PRO A 533 11.28 8.80 -7.98
C PRO A 533 11.30 8.40 -9.45
N PHE A 534 10.18 7.91 -9.98
CA PHE A 534 9.98 7.51 -11.37
C PHE A 534 10.64 8.47 -12.38
N GLY A 535 10.27 9.75 -12.37
CA GLY A 535 10.74 10.70 -13.37
C GLY A 535 12.26 10.94 -13.35
N GLU A 536 12.93 10.80 -12.19
CA GLU A 536 14.38 10.87 -12.10
C GLU A 536 15.04 9.58 -12.61
N ARG A 537 14.44 8.44 -12.29
CA ARG A 537 14.93 7.16 -12.79
C ARG A 537 14.83 7.08 -14.29
N TYR A 538 13.69 7.43 -14.87
CA TYR A 538 13.47 7.43 -16.33
C TYR A 538 14.47 8.33 -17.05
N ARG A 539 14.69 9.56 -16.55
CA ARG A 539 15.68 10.48 -17.12
C ARG A 539 17.13 9.99 -16.98
N GLY A 540 17.44 9.30 -15.88
CA GLY A 540 18.81 8.83 -15.61
C GLY A 540 19.20 7.54 -16.32
N GLN A 541 18.24 6.66 -16.63
CA GLN A 541 18.50 5.33 -17.21
C GLN A 541 17.84 5.10 -18.58
N HIS A 542 16.86 5.92 -19.00
CA HIS A 542 16.07 5.71 -20.23
C HIS A 542 15.51 4.29 -20.33
N THR A 543 14.81 3.87 -19.27
CA THR A 543 14.19 2.53 -19.18
C THR A 543 13.04 2.38 -20.16
N ASP A 544 12.83 1.14 -20.58
CA ASP A 544 11.66 0.69 -21.33
C ASP A 544 11.08 -0.61 -20.72
N GLN A 545 10.02 -1.13 -21.27
CA GLN A 545 9.36 -2.35 -20.81
C GLN A 545 10.28 -3.58 -20.77
N LEU A 546 11.33 -3.62 -21.58
CA LEU A 546 12.25 -4.75 -21.67
C LEU A 546 13.52 -4.54 -20.83
N THR A 547 13.66 -3.39 -20.17
CA THR A 547 14.81 -3.10 -19.31
C THR A 547 14.76 -4.00 -18.08
N PRO A 548 15.82 -4.80 -17.80
CA PRO A 548 15.88 -5.56 -16.56
C PRO A 548 15.82 -4.66 -15.34
N LEU A 549 15.00 -5.05 -14.35
CA LEU A 549 14.86 -4.34 -13.07
C LEU A 549 15.69 -5.06 -11.99
N ASP A 550 17.00 -5.14 -12.21
CA ASP A 550 17.98 -5.92 -11.45
C ASP A 550 19.15 -5.11 -10.89
N ASN A 551 19.04 -3.77 -10.89
CA ASN A 551 20.05 -2.87 -10.37
C ASN A 551 19.88 -2.60 -8.86
N LEU A 552 20.87 -1.90 -8.27
CA LEU A 552 20.82 -1.52 -6.84
C LEU A 552 19.54 -0.74 -6.49
N VAL A 553 19.07 0.14 -7.36
CA VAL A 553 17.84 0.93 -7.19
C VAL A 553 16.60 0.03 -7.08
N ASP A 554 16.60 -1.13 -7.73
CA ASP A 554 15.49 -2.10 -7.70
C ASP A 554 15.46 -2.91 -6.41
N ALA A 555 16.63 -3.21 -5.85
CA ALA A 555 16.77 -3.93 -4.59
C ALA A 555 16.36 -3.10 -3.36
N ILE A 556 16.61 -1.78 -3.38
CA ILE A 556 16.48 -0.91 -2.21
C ILE A 556 15.02 -0.57 -1.90
N ARG A 557 14.67 -0.57 -0.63
CA ARG A 557 13.33 -0.22 -0.14
C ARG A 557 13.08 1.29 -0.21
N PRO A 558 11.86 1.75 -0.58
CA PRO A 558 11.54 3.18 -0.66
C PRO A 558 11.62 3.91 0.68
N ASP A 559 11.24 3.26 1.76
CA ASP A 559 11.20 3.85 3.12
C ASP A 559 11.84 2.87 4.13
N PRO A 560 13.18 2.81 4.19
CA PRO A 560 13.86 1.90 5.11
C PRO A 560 13.63 2.35 6.57
N PRO A 561 13.50 1.41 7.54
CA PRO A 561 13.23 1.73 8.94
C PRO A 561 14.21 2.71 9.58
N SER A 562 15.47 2.72 9.14
CA SER A 562 16.53 3.64 9.61
C SER A 562 16.20 5.11 9.33
N ARG A 563 15.43 5.42 8.27
CA ARG A 563 15.02 6.80 7.94
C ARG A 563 14.32 7.46 9.13
N HIS A 564 13.22 6.87 9.57
CA HIS A 564 12.44 7.38 10.69
C HIS A 564 13.22 7.27 12.01
N GLN A 565 13.91 6.16 12.23
CA GLN A 565 14.70 5.93 13.44
C GLN A 565 15.75 7.03 13.67
N VAL A 566 16.53 7.37 12.66
CA VAL A 566 17.54 8.42 12.77
C VAL A 566 16.90 9.79 12.97
N ALA A 567 15.83 10.11 12.25
CA ALA A 567 15.11 11.37 12.41
C ALA A 567 14.56 11.54 13.82
N MET A 568 13.92 10.52 14.37
CA MET A 568 13.40 10.50 15.75
C MET A 568 14.53 10.68 16.78
N LEU A 569 15.61 9.90 16.65
CA LEU A 569 16.74 9.98 17.59
C LEU A 569 17.44 11.34 17.56
N VAL A 570 17.61 11.95 16.40
CA VAL A 570 18.18 13.29 16.25
C VAL A 570 17.26 14.33 16.87
N ARG A 571 15.97 14.30 16.58
CA ARG A 571 14.99 15.19 17.19
C ARG A 571 15.01 15.10 18.71
N ASP A 572 15.09 13.91 19.27
CA ASP A 572 15.16 13.70 20.73
C ASP A 572 16.49 14.14 21.33
N LEU A 573 17.60 13.89 20.66
CA LEU A 573 18.91 14.36 21.09
C LEU A 573 18.96 15.90 21.16
N LEU A 574 18.42 16.59 20.15
CA LEU A 574 18.49 18.03 20.05
C LEU A 574 17.63 18.77 21.11
N LYS A 575 16.66 18.10 21.74
CA LYS A 575 15.95 18.64 22.92
C LYS A 575 16.87 18.86 24.11
N SER A 576 17.92 18.07 24.28
CA SER A 576 18.86 18.13 25.39
C SER A 576 20.26 17.64 24.99
N PRO A 577 21.00 18.36 24.11
CA PRO A 577 22.19 17.83 23.43
C PRO A 577 23.33 17.40 24.36
N LYS A 578 23.46 18.00 25.53
CA LYS A 578 24.53 17.69 26.48
C LYS A 578 24.19 16.51 27.40
N THR A 579 22.92 16.35 27.75
CA THR A 579 22.49 15.45 28.84
C THR A 579 21.70 14.23 28.34
N ASN A 580 21.33 14.17 27.04
CA ASN A 580 20.61 13.02 26.52
C ASN A 580 21.51 11.79 26.42
N THR A 581 21.31 10.83 27.32
CA THR A 581 22.05 9.58 27.39
C THR A 581 21.42 8.43 26.64
N ALA A 582 20.17 8.59 26.14
CA ALA A 582 19.43 7.53 25.48
C ALA A 582 19.64 7.54 23.95
N ALA A 583 19.44 8.68 23.28
CA ALA A 583 19.54 8.77 21.82
C ALA A 583 20.98 8.76 21.30
N ARG A 584 21.92 9.39 22.04
CA ARG A 584 23.33 9.51 21.61
C ARG A 584 24.03 8.17 21.35
N PRO A 585 23.99 7.16 22.23
CA PRO A 585 24.64 5.87 21.96
C PRO A 585 24.05 5.17 20.76
N GLN A 586 22.75 5.26 20.55
CA GLN A 586 22.05 4.65 19.40
C GLN A 586 22.49 5.30 18.10
N LEU A 587 22.48 6.64 18.00
CA LEU A 587 22.98 7.37 16.83
C LEU A 587 24.45 7.04 16.56
N LYS A 588 25.29 6.99 17.62
CA LYS A 588 26.70 6.64 17.49
C LYS A 588 26.87 5.24 16.89
N SER A 589 26.06 4.26 17.34
CA SER A 589 26.08 2.89 16.83
C SER A 589 25.68 2.82 15.37
N ILE A 590 24.63 3.54 14.97
CA ILE A 590 24.16 3.59 13.57
C ILE A 590 25.25 4.21 12.67
N PHE A 591 25.76 5.38 13.01
CA PHE A 591 26.82 6.02 12.23
C PHE A 591 28.12 5.18 12.19
N GLN A 592 28.46 4.49 13.28
CA GLN A 592 29.61 3.57 13.28
C GLN A 592 29.39 2.42 12.30
N ALA A 593 28.22 1.76 12.37
CA ALA A 593 27.89 0.67 11.46
C ALA A 593 27.95 1.10 9.99
N TRP A 594 27.41 2.29 9.66
CA TRP A 594 27.49 2.84 8.30
C TRP A 594 28.92 3.16 7.85
N ALA A 595 29.79 3.62 8.76
CA ALA A 595 31.19 3.86 8.42
C ALA A 595 31.97 2.54 8.24
N ASP A 596 31.71 1.55 9.09
CA ASP A 596 32.47 0.30 9.16
C ASP A 596 32.07 -0.71 8.07
N CYS A 597 30.86 -0.61 7.51
CA CYS A 597 30.42 -1.53 6.45
C CYS A 597 31.16 -1.31 5.12
N VAL A 598 31.64 -0.09 4.86
CA VAL A 598 32.13 0.35 3.54
C VAL A 598 33.27 -0.50 2.98
N PRO A 599 34.32 -0.87 3.75
CA PRO A 599 35.40 -1.73 3.22
C PRO A 599 34.90 -3.10 2.73
N ALA A 600 33.94 -3.71 3.43
CA ALA A 600 33.35 -4.99 3.03
C ALA A 600 32.44 -4.83 1.81
N VAL A 601 31.67 -3.73 1.73
CA VAL A 601 30.86 -3.38 0.58
C VAL A 601 31.74 -3.18 -0.67
N GLU A 602 32.84 -2.45 -0.54
CA GLU A 602 33.81 -2.24 -1.64
C GLU A 602 34.44 -3.57 -2.11
N ALA A 603 34.69 -4.51 -1.20
CA ALA A 603 35.15 -5.84 -1.55
C ALA A 603 34.13 -6.63 -2.40
N GLN A 604 32.82 -6.46 -2.11
CA GLN A 604 31.74 -7.03 -2.93
C GLN A 604 31.63 -6.33 -4.28
N MET A 605 31.76 -5.00 -4.31
CA MET A 605 31.79 -4.21 -5.54
C MET A 605 32.93 -4.58 -6.50
N ASN A 606 34.04 -5.11 -5.99
CA ASN A 606 35.14 -5.63 -6.82
C ASN A 606 34.77 -6.92 -7.58
N ARG A 607 33.68 -7.57 -7.20
CA ARG A 607 33.22 -8.85 -7.77
C ARG A 607 31.95 -8.70 -8.62
N SER A 608 31.23 -7.59 -8.49
CA SER A 608 29.97 -7.34 -9.20
C SER A 608 30.05 -6.02 -9.99
N PRO A 609 30.03 -6.06 -11.32
CA PRO A 609 29.96 -4.86 -12.16
C PRO A 609 28.75 -3.99 -11.86
N LEU A 610 27.59 -4.59 -11.57
CA LEU A 610 26.34 -3.87 -11.24
C LEU A 610 26.43 -3.10 -9.92
N LEU A 611 27.23 -3.57 -8.96
CA LEU A 611 27.49 -2.86 -7.70
C LEU A 611 28.64 -1.86 -7.80
N ALA A 612 29.58 -2.06 -8.74
CA ALA A 612 30.80 -1.27 -8.83
C ALA A 612 30.53 0.25 -9.00
N GLU A 613 29.45 0.59 -9.70
CA GLU A 613 29.03 1.97 -9.93
C GLU A 613 28.64 2.70 -8.64
N ALA A 614 28.21 1.97 -7.60
CA ALA A 614 27.82 2.52 -6.32
C ALA A 614 29.00 2.85 -5.38
N ARG A 615 30.26 2.57 -5.77
CA ARG A 615 31.47 2.81 -4.94
C ARG A 615 31.59 4.27 -4.46
N PRO A 616 31.43 5.31 -5.29
CA PRO A 616 31.47 6.69 -4.80
C PRO A 616 30.41 6.95 -3.73
N ARG A 617 29.21 6.34 -3.87
CA ARG A 617 28.13 6.48 -2.89
C ARG A 617 28.46 5.80 -1.56
N ALA A 618 29.13 4.64 -1.57
CA ALA A 618 29.58 3.98 -0.37
C ALA A 618 30.67 4.79 0.38
N GLN A 619 31.62 5.34 -0.36
CA GLN A 619 32.67 6.22 0.22
C GLN A 619 32.08 7.50 0.81
N GLN A 620 31.08 8.08 0.16
CA GLN A 620 30.35 9.25 0.65
C GLN A 620 29.59 8.92 1.94
N LEU A 621 28.96 7.71 2.04
CA LEU A 621 28.33 7.26 3.28
C LEU A 621 29.32 7.24 4.45
N ALA A 622 30.51 6.66 4.26
CA ALA A 622 31.55 6.64 5.31
C ALA A 622 31.93 8.05 5.78
N GLY A 623 32.06 9.01 4.86
CA GLY A 623 32.36 10.43 5.17
C GLY A 623 31.25 11.08 5.99
N LEU A 624 30.01 10.94 5.56
CA LEU A 624 28.82 11.49 6.24
C LEU A 624 28.59 10.85 7.62
N ALA A 625 28.78 9.54 7.74
CA ALA A 625 28.66 8.83 9.01
C ALA A 625 29.71 9.32 10.03
N ARG A 626 30.96 9.50 9.61
CA ARG A 626 32.01 10.12 10.46
C ARG A 626 31.67 11.56 10.85
N THR A 627 31.06 12.33 9.96
CA THR A 627 30.54 13.68 10.25
C THR A 627 29.49 13.63 11.36
N GLY A 628 28.55 12.67 11.31
CA GLY A 628 27.56 12.45 12.35
C GLY A 628 28.21 12.12 13.70
N GLN A 629 29.21 11.24 13.74
CA GLN A 629 29.95 10.92 14.95
C GLN A 629 30.69 12.15 15.54
N GLN A 630 31.32 12.93 14.68
CA GLN A 630 31.98 14.18 15.11
C GLN A 630 30.99 15.18 15.71
N ALA A 631 29.82 15.36 15.04
CA ALA A 631 28.76 16.21 15.55
C ALA A 631 28.30 15.78 16.96
N LEU A 632 28.12 14.48 17.19
CA LEU A 632 27.76 13.93 18.50
C LEU A 632 28.81 14.21 19.57
N ASP A 633 30.13 14.10 19.24
CA ASP A 633 31.22 14.43 20.15
C ASP A 633 31.22 15.93 20.50
N TYR A 634 31.01 16.81 19.53
CA TYR A 634 30.97 18.28 19.74
C TYR A 634 29.73 18.68 20.57
N LEU A 635 28.56 18.15 20.24
CA LEU A 635 27.32 18.44 20.97
C LEU A 635 27.34 17.95 22.42
N SER A 636 28.14 16.92 22.72
CA SER A 636 28.33 16.48 24.12
C SER A 636 29.26 17.39 24.94
N GLY A 637 30.06 18.21 24.26
CA GLY A 637 31.13 18.97 24.87
C GLY A 637 32.42 18.18 25.06
N ALA A 638 32.49 16.91 24.63
CA ALA A 638 33.70 16.08 24.73
C ALA A 638 34.85 16.63 23.89
N LYS A 639 34.55 17.29 22.81
CA LYS A 639 35.51 17.94 21.90
C LYS A 639 34.94 19.29 21.44
N LYS A 640 35.83 20.17 20.95
CA LYS A 640 35.46 21.42 20.27
C LYS A 640 35.61 21.26 18.78
N ALA A 641 34.64 21.80 18.01
CA ALA A 641 34.70 21.82 16.56
C ALA A 641 35.85 22.76 16.09
N PRO A 642 36.64 22.34 15.10
CA PRO A 642 37.63 23.23 14.49
C PRO A 642 36.95 24.40 13.78
N ALA A 643 37.63 25.53 13.63
CA ALA A 643 37.13 26.65 12.85
C ALA A 643 36.80 26.23 11.41
N GLY A 644 35.65 26.62 10.92
CA GLY A 644 35.17 26.28 9.57
C GLY A 644 34.60 24.86 9.41
N TRP A 645 34.68 23.99 10.43
CA TRP A 645 34.17 22.62 10.33
C TRP A 645 32.70 22.55 9.95
N LYS A 646 31.87 23.34 10.62
CA LYS A 646 30.41 23.39 10.38
C LYS A 646 30.09 23.74 8.92
N GLN A 647 30.67 24.81 8.41
CA GLN A 647 30.43 25.26 7.02
C GLN A 647 30.88 24.21 6.00
N ALA A 648 32.05 23.61 6.22
CA ALA A 648 32.56 22.55 5.34
C ALA A 648 31.64 21.33 5.34
N LYS A 649 31.15 20.91 6.51
CA LYS A 649 30.27 19.72 6.61
C LYS A 649 28.87 19.96 6.09
N LEU A 650 28.31 21.14 6.27
CA LEU A 650 27.02 21.51 5.61
C LEU A 650 27.17 21.49 4.09
N ALA A 651 28.28 21.97 3.53
CA ALA A 651 28.53 21.90 2.08
C ALA A 651 28.66 20.45 1.57
N GLU A 652 29.33 19.56 2.32
CA GLU A 652 29.39 18.12 2.00
C GLU A 652 28.01 17.45 2.02
N ILE A 653 27.15 17.80 2.97
CA ILE A 653 25.78 17.31 3.06
C ILE A 653 24.95 17.77 1.86
N GLU A 654 25.05 19.04 1.46
CA GLU A 654 24.32 19.56 0.30
C GLU A 654 24.78 18.88 -1.01
N GLU A 655 26.07 18.64 -1.19
CA GLU A 655 26.55 17.88 -2.35
C GLU A 655 26.03 16.44 -2.37
N ALA A 656 25.88 15.81 -1.18
CA ALA A 656 25.36 14.45 -1.04
C ALA A 656 23.85 14.32 -1.38
N ARG A 657 23.09 15.42 -1.45
CA ARG A 657 21.70 15.42 -1.89
C ARG A 657 21.53 15.02 -3.36
N LYS A 658 22.55 15.22 -4.17
CA LYS A 658 22.54 14.80 -5.58
C LYS A 658 22.43 13.28 -5.65
N PRO A 659 21.48 12.72 -6.40
CA PRO A 659 21.39 11.28 -6.57
C PRO A 659 22.62 10.74 -7.32
N GLN A 660 23.05 9.54 -6.94
CA GLN A 660 24.06 8.77 -7.63
C GLN A 660 23.58 7.34 -7.74
N VAL A 661 23.83 6.69 -8.86
CA VAL A 661 23.34 5.34 -9.18
C VAL A 661 21.83 5.16 -8.87
N LEU A 662 21.07 6.23 -9.15
CA LEU A 662 19.60 6.27 -8.96
C LEU A 662 19.13 6.07 -7.51
N VAL A 663 20.01 6.36 -6.52
CA VAL A 663 19.64 6.29 -5.10
C VAL A 663 20.01 7.58 -4.35
N ARG A 664 19.31 7.83 -3.24
CA ARG A 664 19.51 8.95 -2.35
C ARG A 664 19.75 8.47 -0.92
N PHE A 665 20.46 9.26 -0.12
CA PHE A 665 20.52 9.05 1.33
C PHE A 665 19.24 9.50 2.02
N THR A 666 18.78 8.73 3.01
CA THR A 666 17.55 8.99 3.77
C THR A 666 17.74 9.85 5.02
N PHE A 667 18.99 10.10 5.42
CA PHE A 667 19.34 10.69 6.72
C PHE A 667 19.99 12.08 6.62
N LEU A 668 19.99 12.72 5.45
CA LEU A 668 20.71 13.99 5.25
C LEU A 668 20.09 15.15 6.03
N ASP A 669 18.76 15.24 6.14
CA ASP A 669 18.10 16.28 6.91
C ASP A 669 18.40 16.16 8.42
N PRO A 670 18.24 14.99 9.05
CA PRO A 670 18.69 14.79 10.43
C PRO A 670 20.19 15.06 10.63
N LEU A 671 21.05 14.68 9.69
CA LEU A 671 22.48 14.96 9.78
C LEU A 671 22.79 16.46 9.66
N HIS A 672 22.11 17.16 8.77
CA HIS A 672 22.18 18.61 8.64
C HIS A 672 21.82 19.30 9.96
N ASP A 673 20.72 18.88 10.62
CA ASP A 673 20.28 19.44 11.88
C ASP A 673 21.31 19.19 13.00
N LEU A 674 21.90 17.99 13.07
CA LEU A 674 22.98 17.68 14.02
C LEU A 674 24.18 18.60 13.81
N VAL A 675 24.66 18.77 12.56
CA VAL A 675 25.81 19.61 12.23
C VAL A 675 25.48 21.09 12.50
N ASN A 676 24.27 21.52 12.17
CA ASN A 676 23.85 22.90 12.36
C ASN A 676 23.74 23.28 13.86
N ALA A 677 23.43 22.33 14.73
CA ALA A 677 23.35 22.52 16.18
C ALA A 677 24.73 22.64 16.86
N VAL A 678 25.84 22.27 16.20
CA VAL A 678 27.21 22.43 16.72
C VAL A 678 27.56 23.91 16.77
N GLN A 679 28.04 24.37 17.94
CA GLN A 679 28.45 25.75 18.22
C GLN A 679 29.89 26.02 17.77
#